data_50302cf45a039d0d448aab39e78e689e
#
_entry.id   50302cf45a039d0d448aab39e78e689e
#
_cell.length_a   1.000
_cell.length_b   1.000
_cell.length_c   1.000
_cell.angle_alpha   90.00
_cell.angle_beta   90.00
_cell.angle_gamma   90.00
#
_symmetry.space_group_name_H-M   'P 1'
#
loop_
_entity.id
_entity.type
_entity.pdbx_description
1 polymer ?
#
loop_
_entity_poly.entity_id
_entity_poly.type
_entity_poly.pdbx_seq_one_letter_code
_entity_poly.pdbx_strand_id
1 'polypeptide(L)'
;MPHIEQLSPHIANLIAAGEVVERPASVVKELLENAIDAGARNVTVELQNGGLTYLRVTDDGCGIAPNELPTAFLRHATSKLRTAADLAAIGTLGFRGEALAAIASVSHLDIFSRQTGAASGATLHLDGGKPLSVEPAGCPEGTSIIVRDLFYNTPARLKFMKQDRAEATAIAGLAAHIALSYPDISFRLIKDGREELHTPGDGKPLSAVYAALGRDFALALVEVHGRDGQLAVDGFVTKPLAGRGTRGMQTFFVNGRFIKSQLLTAAGEEAYATRLMKGKFPGCVLNVTLPADMVDVNVHPAKTVVKFLNEKQVFDLVYHAASDALDRDGAPEPLHTSPRPAAQAPKPQEFYRSMTAQEWRAQNEVKRPEPPKRDAPFIAVTSASSELGGRVSVSDFVRRTPAPPAKKPEDGHILPKMVEAAFMPPRDEAAKPEAPAAPHAEAPAAPVFAVQTTLETAHAEPEQTAIEPESVIPWRIAGEVLDTYIVCEDAEKTVWLIDKHAAHERVNFDRFKANLEPIMSQELLTPVVAQFAAAEYTALVGQLALLREFGFACEEFGDGAILIRALPADIPAEDAAASLEDLAGRLVETHHADPESARDALLHTMACKAAIKGGWKSDERELRVLVDKVQSGEVRFCPHGRPVAVKLTKYELEKMFKRA
;
A
#
# COMPACT_ATOMS: atom_id res chain seq x y z
N MET A 1 0.90 54.82 -8.28
CA MET A 1 0.02 53.73 -8.76
C MET A 1 0.92 52.62 -9.28
N PRO A 2 0.66 51.39 -9.03
CA PRO A 2 1.43 50.29 -9.62
C PRO A 2 1.32 50.37 -11.14
N HIS A 3 2.45 50.32 -11.83
CA HIS A 3 2.52 50.30 -13.29
C HIS A 3 2.53 48.82 -13.74
N ILE A 4 1.82 48.52 -14.83
CA ILE A 4 1.83 47.23 -15.49
C ILE A 4 3.04 47.22 -16.43
N GLU A 5 4.01 46.34 -16.16
CA GLU A 5 5.19 46.14 -16.98
C GLU A 5 5.28 44.70 -17.48
N GLN A 6 5.83 44.52 -18.65
CA GLN A 6 6.11 43.19 -19.18
C GLN A 6 7.29 42.57 -18.43
N LEU A 7 7.10 41.40 -17.86
CA LEU A 7 8.15 40.68 -17.14
C LEU A 7 9.31 40.32 -18.06
N SER A 8 10.52 40.31 -17.53
CA SER A 8 11.67 39.78 -18.26
C SER A 8 11.43 38.30 -18.61
N PRO A 9 11.94 37.80 -19.76
CA PRO A 9 11.78 36.40 -20.14
C PRO A 9 12.23 35.43 -19.07
N HIS A 10 13.27 35.75 -18.32
CA HIS A 10 13.75 34.93 -17.20
C HIS A 10 12.71 34.80 -16.07
N ILE A 11 12.13 35.93 -15.62
CA ILE A 11 11.10 35.89 -14.57
C ILE A 11 9.83 35.19 -15.07
N ALA A 12 9.43 35.47 -16.31
CA ALA A 12 8.29 34.79 -16.93
C ALA A 12 8.50 33.26 -17.00
N ASN A 13 9.72 32.80 -17.29
CA ASN A 13 10.08 31.40 -17.29
C ASN A 13 10.02 30.79 -15.90
N LEU A 14 10.49 31.45 -14.86
CA LEU A 14 10.41 30.98 -13.48
C LEU A 14 8.96 30.85 -12.97
N ILE A 15 8.09 31.81 -13.36
CA ILE A 15 6.65 31.74 -13.02
C ILE A 15 6.00 30.56 -13.72
N ALA A 16 6.18 30.41 -15.03
CA ALA A 16 5.61 29.31 -15.78
C ALA A 16 6.19 27.94 -15.39
N ALA A 17 7.50 27.88 -15.06
CA ALA A 17 8.08 26.69 -14.45
C ALA A 17 7.36 26.30 -13.16
N GLY A 18 6.88 27.29 -12.43
CA GLY A 18 6.08 27.10 -11.24
C GLY A 18 4.78 26.34 -11.46
N GLU A 19 4.18 26.44 -12.60
CA GLU A 19 2.92 25.78 -12.96
C GLU A 19 3.13 24.37 -13.54
N VAL A 20 4.28 24.15 -14.19
CA VAL A 20 4.60 22.88 -14.87
C VAL A 20 5.39 21.94 -13.97
N VAL A 21 6.36 22.47 -13.23
CA VAL A 21 7.29 21.70 -12.38
C VAL A 21 7.00 22.00 -10.91
N GLU A 22 6.06 21.26 -10.33
CA GLU A 22 5.70 21.43 -8.92
C GLU A 22 6.66 20.68 -7.98
N ARG A 23 7.14 19.50 -8.38
CA ARG A 23 7.95 18.59 -7.57
C ARG A 23 8.77 17.65 -8.47
N PRO A 24 9.76 16.89 -7.92
CA PRO A 24 10.58 15.97 -8.70
C PRO A 24 9.76 14.96 -9.51
N ALA A 25 8.66 14.43 -8.98
CA ALA A 25 7.77 13.51 -9.70
C ALA A 25 7.16 14.15 -10.97
N SER A 26 6.92 15.48 -10.98
CA SER A 26 6.44 16.18 -12.19
C SER A 26 7.50 16.20 -13.28
N VAL A 27 8.79 16.37 -12.91
CA VAL A 27 9.91 16.27 -13.85
C VAL A 27 10.00 14.88 -14.47
N VAL A 28 9.99 13.84 -13.63
CA VAL A 28 10.03 12.44 -14.09
C VAL A 28 8.87 12.14 -15.02
N LYS A 29 7.65 12.60 -14.69
CA LYS A 29 6.46 12.42 -15.52
C LYS A 29 6.68 12.96 -16.93
N GLU A 30 7.07 14.21 -17.04
CA GLU A 30 7.26 14.85 -18.35
C GLU A 30 8.39 14.20 -19.16
N LEU A 31 9.47 13.77 -18.50
CA LEU A 31 10.58 13.09 -19.17
C LEU A 31 10.20 11.67 -19.63
N LEU A 32 9.44 10.93 -18.82
CA LEU A 32 8.91 9.62 -19.21
C LEU A 32 7.91 9.72 -20.37
N GLU A 33 6.99 10.69 -20.33
CA GLU A 33 6.06 10.95 -21.44
C GLU A 33 6.80 11.31 -22.73
N ASN A 34 7.91 12.05 -22.64
CA ASN A 34 8.74 12.35 -23.80
C ASN A 34 9.47 11.12 -24.34
N ALA A 35 9.98 10.25 -23.48
CA ALA A 35 10.63 8.99 -23.87
C ALA A 35 9.63 8.05 -24.59
N ILE A 36 8.41 7.93 -24.08
CA ILE A 36 7.34 7.14 -24.70
C ILE A 36 6.98 7.72 -26.07
N ASP A 37 6.78 9.04 -26.17
CA ASP A 37 6.48 9.72 -27.43
C ASP A 37 7.63 9.63 -28.45
N ALA A 38 8.90 9.45 -27.99
CA ALA A 38 10.06 9.20 -28.82
C ALA A 38 10.15 7.73 -29.31
N GLY A 39 9.22 6.87 -28.92
CA GLY A 39 9.17 5.47 -29.32
C GLY A 39 10.21 4.59 -28.61
N ALA A 40 10.62 4.97 -27.41
CA ALA A 40 11.54 4.19 -26.60
C ALA A 40 10.97 2.80 -26.24
N ARG A 41 11.86 1.81 -26.17
CA ARG A 41 11.56 0.46 -25.66
C ARG A 41 12.19 0.19 -24.31
N ASN A 42 13.23 0.91 -23.96
CA ASN A 42 13.90 0.82 -22.68
C ASN A 42 14.04 2.22 -22.09
N VAL A 43 13.54 2.41 -20.88
CA VAL A 43 13.62 3.68 -20.16
C VAL A 43 14.17 3.43 -18.77
N THR A 44 15.25 4.13 -18.41
CA THR A 44 15.87 4.06 -17.07
C THR A 44 15.74 5.39 -16.39
N VAL A 45 15.22 5.37 -15.17
CA VAL A 45 15.15 6.52 -14.26
C VAL A 45 16.11 6.27 -13.11
N GLU A 46 17.02 7.19 -12.86
CA GLU A 46 17.92 7.17 -11.70
C GLU A 46 17.70 8.42 -10.86
N LEU A 47 17.65 8.27 -9.54
CA LEU A 47 17.47 9.38 -8.63
C LEU A 47 18.28 9.22 -7.34
N GLN A 48 18.66 10.37 -6.78
CA GLN A 48 19.27 10.47 -5.45
C GLN A 48 18.56 11.57 -4.65
N ASN A 49 18.46 11.38 -3.32
CA ASN A 49 17.84 12.34 -2.40
C ASN A 49 16.45 12.80 -2.90
N GLY A 50 15.57 11.84 -3.23
CA GLY A 50 14.23 12.15 -3.70
C GLY A 50 14.14 12.82 -5.08
N GLY A 51 15.24 12.84 -5.85
CA GLY A 51 15.32 13.49 -7.15
C GLY A 51 15.57 15.00 -7.08
N LEU A 52 15.90 15.56 -5.91
CA LEU A 52 16.22 16.97 -5.73
C LEU A 52 17.65 17.27 -6.11
N THR A 53 18.62 16.44 -5.70
CA THR A 53 20.05 16.66 -6.00
C THR A 53 20.45 16.04 -7.33
N TYR A 54 19.87 14.89 -7.68
CA TYR A 54 20.16 14.19 -8.91
C TYR A 54 18.95 13.42 -9.42
N LEU A 55 18.66 13.62 -10.69
CA LEU A 55 17.65 12.89 -11.43
C LEU A 55 18.16 12.67 -12.86
N ARG A 56 18.14 11.43 -13.34
CA ARG A 56 18.49 11.08 -14.71
C ARG A 56 17.41 10.22 -15.33
N VAL A 57 17.00 10.58 -16.53
CA VAL A 57 16.12 9.74 -17.36
C VAL A 57 16.87 9.45 -18.66
N THR A 58 17.01 8.18 -18.98
CA THR A 58 17.66 7.68 -20.19
C THR A 58 16.70 6.81 -20.96
N ASP A 59 16.55 7.08 -22.25
CA ASP A 59 15.73 6.32 -23.20
C ASP A 59 16.54 5.90 -24.43
N ASP A 60 16.05 4.91 -25.14
CA ASP A 60 16.55 4.41 -26.42
C ASP A 60 15.65 4.81 -27.60
N GLY A 61 14.92 5.92 -27.49
CA GLY A 61 14.02 6.43 -28.51
C GLY A 61 14.74 7.01 -29.74
N CYS A 62 14.02 7.74 -30.58
CA CYS A 62 14.54 8.28 -31.85
C CYS A 62 15.68 9.30 -31.68
N GLY A 63 15.90 9.85 -30.46
CA GLY A 63 16.89 10.88 -30.22
C GLY A 63 16.55 12.25 -30.83
N ILE A 64 17.40 13.23 -30.57
CA ILE A 64 17.26 14.63 -31.03
C ILE A 64 18.50 14.98 -31.86
N ALA A 65 18.29 15.62 -33.02
CA ALA A 65 19.39 16.05 -33.88
C ALA A 65 20.19 17.18 -33.22
N PRO A 66 21.52 17.26 -33.39
CA PRO A 66 22.37 18.26 -32.76
C PRO A 66 21.94 19.72 -33.01
N ASN A 67 21.43 20.01 -34.21
CA ASN A 67 20.92 21.34 -34.56
C ASN A 67 19.56 21.68 -33.94
N GLU A 68 18.82 20.70 -33.48
CA GLU A 68 17.51 20.87 -32.83
C GLU A 68 17.61 20.93 -31.30
N LEU A 69 18.73 20.47 -30.70
CA LEU A 69 18.91 20.47 -29.24
C LEU A 69 18.66 21.84 -28.58
N PRO A 70 19.21 22.98 -29.07
CA PRO A 70 18.91 24.28 -28.46
C PRO A 70 17.44 24.67 -28.59
N THR A 71 16.80 24.30 -29.72
CA THR A 71 15.40 24.62 -29.99
C THR A 71 14.46 23.83 -29.08
N ALA A 72 14.81 22.61 -28.71
CA ALA A 72 14.00 21.77 -27.82
C ALA A 72 13.78 22.39 -26.42
N PHE A 73 14.66 23.32 -26.00
CA PHE A 73 14.56 24.04 -24.73
C PHE A 73 13.95 25.44 -24.85
N LEU A 74 13.48 25.82 -26.03
CA LEU A 74 12.70 27.04 -26.22
C LEU A 74 11.24 26.81 -25.82
N ARG A 75 10.59 27.85 -25.32
CA ARG A 75 9.16 27.80 -25.01
C ARG A 75 8.35 27.69 -26.29
N HIS A 76 7.26 26.91 -26.23
CA HIS A 76 6.36 26.64 -27.36
C HIS A 76 7.04 25.93 -28.54
N ALA A 77 8.21 25.34 -28.31
CA ALA A 77 8.88 24.50 -29.29
C ALA A 77 8.41 23.04 -29.14
N THR A 78 7.76 22.50 -30.15
CA THR A 78 7.26 21.12 -30.15
C THR A 78 7.33 20.55 -31.55
N SER A 79 7.68 19.26 -31.64
CA SER A 79 7.60 18.46 -32.89
C SER A 79 6.23 17.79 -33.05
N LYS A 80 5.37 17.84 -32.02
CA LYS A 80 4.17 17.02 -31.89
C LYS A 80 2.89 17.67 -32.40
N LEU A 81 2.84 19.01 -32.46
CA LEU A 81 1.69 19.78 -32.95
C LEU A 81 2.16 20.79 -33.99
N ARG A 82 1.49 20.87 -35.14
CA ARG A 82 1.78 21.85 -36.22
C ARG A 82 0.54 22.64 -36.63
N THR A 83 -0.64 22.07 -36.48
CA THR A 83 -1.89 22.65 -36.95
C THR A 83 -2.94 22.73 -35.82
N ALA A 84 -3.96 23.58 -36.02
CA ALA A 84 -5.09 23.64 -35.09
C ALA A 84 -5.92 22.31 -35.07
N ALA A 85 -5.86 21.53 -36.15
CA ALA A 85 -6.51 20.22 -36.20
C ALA A 85 -5.81 19.21 -35.29
N ASP A 86 -4.47 19.26 -35.17
CA ASP A 86 -3.71 18.38 -34.29
C ASP A 86 -4.08 18.64 -32.81
N LEU A 87 -4.50 19.87 -32.48
CA LEU A 87 -4.94 20.22 -31.12
C LEU A 87 -6.30 19.60 -30.75
N ALA A 88 -7.13 19.34 -31.77
CA ALA A 88 -8.44 18.69 -31.57
C ALA A 88 -8.33 17.16 -31.45
N ALA A 89 -7.22 16.56 -31.93
CA ALA A 89 -7.00 15.11 -31.95
C ALA A 89 -5.61 14.77 -31.35
N ILE A 90 -5.38 15.13 -30.10
CA ILE A 90 -4.08 14.93 -29.43
C ILE A 90 -3.84 13.43 -29.23
N GLY A 91 -2.94 12.86 -30.05
CA GLY A 91 -2.50 11.46 -29.98
C GLY A 91 -1.24 11.23 -29.13
N THR A 92 -0.56 12.31 -28.69
CA THR A 92 0.68 12.26 -27.91
C THR A 92 0.45 12.57 -26.43
N LEU A 93 1.32 12.08 -25.55
CA LEU A 93 1.23 12.34 -24.11
C LEU A 93 1.60 13.79 -23.79
N GLY A 94 2.67 14.31 -24.38
CA GLY A 94 3.11 15.70 -24.27
C GLY A 94 2.78 16.51 -25.52
N PHE A 95 2.35 17.77 -25.40
CA PHE A 95 2.01 18.61 -26.56
C PHE A 95 2.31 20.11 -26.39
N ARG A 96 2.52 20.60 -25.16
CA ARG A 96 2.62 22.06 -24.88
C ARG A 96 3.94 22.70 -25.30
N GLY A 97 5.03 21.92 -25.46
CA GLY A 97 6.36 22.46 -25.79
C GLY A 97 6.95 23.38 -24.72
N GLU A 98 6.63 23.14 -23.46
CA GLU A 98 7.06 23.99 -22.33
C GLU A 98 7.83 23.21 -21.25
N ALA A 99 7.68 21.88 -21.18
CA ALA A 99 8.19 21.06 -20.09
C ALA A 99 9.72 21.13 -19.97
N LEU A 100 10.46 20.92 -21.06
CA LEU A 100 11.93 20.95 -21.06
C LEU A 100 12.46 22.34 -20.69
N ALA A 101 11.85 23.40 -21.24
CA ALA A 101 12.20 24.78 -20.90
C ALA A 101 11.94 25.10 -19.43
N ALA A 102 10.81 24.61 -18.89
CA ALA A 102 10.45 24.77 -17.48
C ALA A 102 11.44 24.05 -16.55
N ILE A 103 11.76 22.79 -16.84
CA ILE A 103 12.72 21.97 -16.07
C ILE A 103 14.11 22.65 -16.07
N ALA A 104 14.60 23.04 -17.25
CA ALA A 104 15.90 23.69 -17.38
C ALA A 104 15.97 25.02 -16.63
N SER A 105 14.88 25.79 -16.57
CA SER A 105 14.87 27.11 -15.89
C SER A 105 15.04 27.02 -14.37
N VAL A 106 14.78 25.87 -13.75
CA VAL A 106 14.83 25.66 -12.28
C VAL A 106 15.88 24.64 -11.85
N SER A 107 16.80 24.27 -12.73
CA SER A 107 17.84 23.27 -12.47
C SER A 107 19.12 23.51 -13.28
N HIS A 108 20.17 22.75 -12.94
CA HIS A 108 21.32 22.52 -13.83
C HIS A 108 21.00 21.27 -14.65
N LEU A 109 20.96 21.41 -15.98
CA LEU A 109 20.51 20.35 -16.88
C LEU A 109 21.58 20.01 -17.91
N ASP A 110 21.88 18.71 -18.04
CA ASP A 110 22.69 18.17 -19.11
C ASP A 110 21.85 17.22 -19.97
N ILE A 111 21.90 17.38 -21.26
CA ILE A 111 21.30 16.45 -22.21
C ILE A 111 22.36 15.86 -23.13
N PHE A 112 22.29 14.55 -23.31
CA PHE A 112 23.05 13.80 -24.31
C PHE A 112 22.05 13.15 -25.23
N SER A 113 22.18 13.37 -26.53
CA SER A 113 21.26 12.74 -27.48
C SER A 113 21.96 12.36 -28.77
N ARG A 114 21.60 11.19 -29.29
CA ARG A 114 22.01 10.73 -30.61
C ARG A 114 20.78 10.21 -31.35
N GLN A 115 20.57 10.79 -32.51
CA GLN A 115 19.48 10.35 -33.39
C GLN A 115 19.78 8.97 -33.96
N THR A 116 18.75 8.16 -34.10
CA THR A 116 18.85 6.80 -34.66
C THR A 116 19.55 6.83 -36.04
N GLY A 117 20.59 6.01 -36.20
CA GLY A 117 21.41 5.93 -37.42
C GLY A 117 22.45 7.05 -37.58
N ALA A 118 22.56 7.99 -36.65
CA ALA A 118 23.60 9.04 -36.69
C ALA A 118 24.95 8.49 -36.20
N ALA A 119 26.04 8.92 -36.83
CA ALA A 119 27.40 8.47 -36.51
C ALA A 119 27.89 9.00 -35.11
N SER A 120 27.43 10.19 -34.72
CA SER A 120 27.79 10.83 -33.44
C SER A 120 26.58 11.53 -32.85
N GLY A 121 26.56 11.63 -31.53
CA GLY A 121 25.58 12.43 -30.77
C GLY A 121 26.10 13.80 -30.45
N ALA A 122 25.32 14.54 -29.65
CA ALA A 122 25.68 15.83 -29.10
C ALA A 122 25.25 15.94 -27.66
N THR A 123 25.91 16.83 -26.93
CA THR A 123 25.52 17.25 -25.58
C THR A 123 25.24 18.75 -25.57
N LEU A 124 24.29 19.13 -24.74
CA LEU A 124 23.98 20.51 -24.42
C LEU A 124 23.89 20.68 -22.91
N HIS A 125 24.58 21.68 -22.40
CA HIS A 125 24.57 22.04 -20.98
C HIS A 125 23.75 23.33 -20.79
N LEU A 126 22.84 23.33 -19.79
CA LEU A 126 22.01 24.48 -19.45
C LEU A 126 22.12 24.79 -17.96
N ASP A 127 22.23 26.08 -17.65
CA ASP A 127 22.20 26.60 -16.27
C ASP A 127 21.06 27.61 -16.12
N GLY A 128 20.04 27.28 -15.31
CA GLY A 128 18.85 28.10 -15.13
C GLY A 128 18.15 28.46 -16.46
N GLY A 129 18.13 27.53 -17.42
CA GLY A 129 17.54 27.68 -18.73
C GLY A 129 18.41 28.41 -19.76
N LYS A 130 19.64 28.80 -19.40
CA LYS A 130 20.59 29.42 -20.34
C LYS A 130 21.49 28.35 -20.94
N PRO A 131 21.51 28.18 -22.26
CA PRO A 131 22.43 27.24 -22.89
C PRO A 131 23.88 27.75 -22.75
N LEU A 132 24.79 26.89 -22.32
CA LEU A 132 26.22 27.17 -22.18
C LEU A 132 26.97 26.77 -23.46
N SER A 133 26.87 25.51 -23.89
CA SER A 133 27.56 24.97 -25.07
C SER A 133 26.82 23.80 -25.67
N VAL A 134 26.95 23.64 -26.99
CA VAL A 134 26.58 22.42 -27.69
C VAL A 134 27.85 21.78 -28.23
N GLU A 135 28.15 20.55 -27.85
CA GLU A 135 29.38 19.87 -28.16
C GLU A 135 29.09 18.48 -28.77
N PRO A 136 29.90 17.98 -29.69
CA PRO A 136 29.80 16.59 -30.13
C PRO A 136 30.05 15.64 -28.94
N ALA A 137 29.23 14.62 -28.82
CA ALA A 137 29.37 13.64 -27.75
C ALA A 137 29.24 12.21 -28.25
N GLY A 138 30.05 11.32 -27.71
CA GLY A 138 29.90 9.87 -27.90
C GLY A 138 28.84 9.35 -26.91
N CYS A 139 27.60 9.13 -27.38
CA CYS A 139 26.53 8.58 -26.56
C CYS A 139 25.77 7.49 -27.36
N PRO A 140 25.05 6.58 -26.68
CA PRO A 140 24.17 5.61 -27.33
C PRO A 140 23.03 6.32 -28.06
N GLU A 141 22.34 5.60 -28.96
CA GLU A 141 21.10 6.09 -29.59
C GLU A 141 20.03 6.35 -28.54
N GLY A 142 19.19 7.38 -28.74
CA GLY A 142 18.19 7.85 -27.79
C GLY A 142 18.62 9.12 -27.07
N THR A 143 18.04 9.36 -25.90
CA THR A 143 18.27 10.59 -25.12
C THR A 143 18.53 10.28 -23.65
N SER A 144 19.49 10.99 -23.05
CA SER A 144 19.75 10.98 -21.61
C SER A 144 19.71 12.39 -21.08
N ILE A 145 18.78 12.69 -20.17
CA ILE A 145 18.62 13.99 -19.51
C ILE A 145 18.99 13.82 -18.06
N ILE A 146 19.93 14.66 -17.60
CA ILE A 146 20.40 14.71 -16.22
C ILE A 146 19.99 16.06 -15.66
N VAL A 147 19.22 16.05 -14.57
CA VAL A 147 18.77 17.23 -13.84
C VAL A 147 19.47 17.22 -12.48
N ARG A 148 20.18 18.29 -12.15
CA ARG A 148 20.86 18.46 -10.87
C ARG A 148 20.34 19.69 -10.16
N ASP A 149 20.34 19.60 -8.82
CA ASP A 149 20.01 20.69 -7.92
C ASP A 149 18.68 21.38 -8.26
N LEU A 150 17.64 20.55 -8.40
CA LEU A 150 16.29 21.01 -8.74
C LEU A 150 15.82 22.06 -7.72
N PHE A 151 15.33 23.20 -8.21
CA PHE A 151 14.88 24.36 -7.44
C PHE A 151 15.99 25.17 -6.74
N TYR A 152 17.27 25.02 -7.14
CA TYR A 152 18.38 25.77 -6.55
C TYR A 152 18.16 27.30 -6.58
N ASN A 153 17.50 27.81 -7.62
CA ASN A 153 17.20 29.24 -7.83
C ASN A 153 15.77 29.64 -7.38
N THR A 154 15.02 28.71 -6.81
CA THR A 154 13.65 28.93 -6.28
C THR A 154 13.53 28.44 -4.83
N PRO A 155 14.22 29.05 -3.86
CA PRO A 155 14.32 28.58 -2.49
C PRO A 155 12.96 28.51 -1.76
N ALA A 156 12.00 29.36 -2.15
CA ALA A 156 10.65 29.27 -1.62
C ALA A 156 10.01 27.92 -1.94
N ARG A 157 10.17 27.41 -3.17
CA ARG A 157 9.65 26.12 -3.59
C ARG A 157 10.35 24.96 -2.89
N LEU A 158 11.68 25.05 -2.74
CA LEU A 158 12.46 24.03 -2.04
C LEU A 158 11.96 23.80 -0.60
N LYS A 159 11.49 24.86 0.08
CA LYS A 159 10.92 24.77 1.44
C LYS A 159 9.59 24.03 1.50
N PHE A 160 8.86 23.92 0.39
CA PHE A 160 7.60 23.16 0.31
C PHE A 160 7.79 21.71 -0.11
N MET A 161 9.01 21.28 -0.41
CA MET A 161 9.29 19.89 -0.73
C MET A 161 9.15 19.02 0.50
N LYS A 162 8.60 17.82 0.30
CA LYS A 162 8.52 16.80 1.34
C LYS A 162 9.92 16.21 1.59
N GLN A 163 10.02 15.35 2.58
CA GLN A 163 11.25 14.58 2.83
C GLN A 163 11.64 13.78 1.59
N ASP A 164 12.93 13.60 1.35
CA ASP A 164 13.50 12.89 0.18
C ASP A 164 12.85 11.53 -0.06
N ARG A 165 12.58 10.80 1.02
CA ARG A 165 11.91 9.51 0.96
C ARG A 165 10.49 9.60 0.39
N ALA A 166 9.73 10.62 0.78
CA ALA A 166 8.37 10.83 0.29
C ALA A 166 8.35 11.27 -1.19
N GLU A 167 9.34 12.09 -1.61
CA GLU A 167 9.51 12.46 -3.03
C GLU A 167 9.89 11.24 -3.87
N ALA A 168 10.84 10.42 -3.41
CA ALA A 168 11.24 9.19 -4.08
C ALA A 168 10.07 8.21 -4.23
N THR A 169 9.26 8.04 -3.17
CA THR A 169 8.07 7.16 -3.24
C THR A 169 7.03 7.69 -4.23
N ALA A 170 6.86 9.01 -4.34
CA ALA A 170 5.96 9.59 -5.34
C ALA A 170 6.46 9.32 -6.77
N ILE A 171 7.78 9.34 -6.98
CA ILE A 171 8.40 8.97 -8.28
C ILE A 171 8.18 7.47 -8.55
N ALA A 172 8.42 6.61 -7.57
CA ALA A 172 8.23 5.17 -7.72
C ALA A 172 6.78 4.81 -8.08
N GLY A 173 5.80 5.40 -7.39
CA GLY A 173 4.39 5.22 -7.71
C GLY A 173 4.01 5.71 -9.10
N LEU A 174 4.57 6.84 -9.54
CA LEU A 174 4.38 7.34 -10.90
C LEU A 174 4.98 6.40 -11.94
N ALA A 175 6.23 5.95 -11.74
CA ALA A 175 6.90 5.03 -12.64
C ALA A 175 6.14 3.69 -12.76
N ALA A 176 5.64 3.17 -11.64
CA ALA A 176 4.80 1.97 -11.62
C ALA A 176 3.50 2.16 -12.43
N HIS A 177 2.78 3.29 -12.27
CA HIS A 177 1.58 3.55 -13.06
C HIS A 177 1.87 3.67 -14.56
N ILE A 178 2.97 4.32 -14.95
CA ILE A 178 3.37 4.41 -16.36
C ILE A 178 3.74 3.02 -16.89
N ALA A 179 4.51 2.25 -16.14
CA ALA A 179 4.91 0.89 -16.54
C ALA A 179 3.71 -0.05 -16.72
N LEU A 180 2.68 0.06 -15.88
CA LEU A 180 1.43 -0.68 -16.04
C LEU A 180 0.63 -0.29 -17.28
N SER A 181 0.73 0.98 -17.71
CA SER A 181 0.05 1.47 -18.91
C SER A 181 0.75 1.08 -20.21
N TYR A 182 2.07 0.88 -20.19
CA TYR A 182 2.91 0.59 -21.35
C TYR A 182 3.72 -0.71 -21.14
N PRO A 183 3.07 -1.88 -21.17
CA PRO A 183 3.73 -3.16 -20.93
C PRO A 183 4.76 -3.54 -22.00
N ASP A 184 4.73 -2.89 -23.17
CA ASP A 184 5.69 -3.08 -24.26
C ASP A 184 7.03 -2.38 -24.02
N ILE A 185 7.11 -1.52 -22.99
CA ILE A 185 8.29 -0.75 -22.65
C ILE A 185 8.90 -1.31 -21.37
N SER A 186 10.20 -1.55 -21.37
CA SER A 186 10.96 -1.90 -20.18
C SER A 186 11.29 -0.63 -19.38
N PHE A 187 10.74 -0.53 -18.18
CA PHE A 187 11.02 0.56 -17.25
C PHE A 187 11.92 0.06 -16.13
N ARG A 188 12.96 0.82 -15.83
CA ARG A 188 13.89 0.55 -14.76
C ARG A 188 14.02 1.78 -13.86
N LEU A 189 13.74 1.64 -12.58
CA LEU A 189 13.91 2.69 -11.58
C LEU A 189 15.04 2.34 -10.63
N ILE A 190 16.03 3.22 -10.51
CA ILE A 190 17.18 3.08 -9.63
C ILE A 190 17.14 4.24 -8.63
N LYS A 191 17.01 3.91 -7.35
CA LYS A 191 16.96 4.86 -6.25
C LYS A 191 18.21 4.67 -5.37
N ASP A 192 18.98 5.73 -5.19
CA ASP A 192 20.18 5.73 -4.35
C ASP A 192 21.09 4.52 -4.63
N GLY A 193 21.23 4.15 -5.93
CA GLY A 193 22.05 3.03 -6.40
C GLY A 193 21.41 1.66 -6.27
N ARG A 194 20.16 1.54 -5.81
CA ARG A 194 19.40 0.29 -5.74
C ARG A 194 18.29 0.28 -6.78
N GLU A 195 18.13 -0.85 -7.45
CA GLU A 195 17.00 -1.08 -8.35
C GLU A 195 15.73 -1.31 -7.52
N GLU A 196 14.71 -0.48 -7.74
CA GLU A 196 13.42 -0.51 -7.03
C GLU A 196 12.29 -1.05 -7.91
N LEU A 197 12.36 -0.82 -9.23
CA LEU A 197 11.40 -1.34 -10.20
C LEU A 197 12.13 -1.77 -11.47
N HIS A 198 11.74 -2.93 -12.02
CA HIS A 198 12.17 -3.35 -13.35
C HIS A 198 11.08 -4.16 -14.05
N THR A 199 10.47 -3.58 -15.07
CA THR A 199 9.50 -4.28 -15.93
C THR A 199 10.17 -4.83 -17.18
N PRO A 200 9.76 -6.02 -17.66
CA PRO A 200 10.47 -6.69 -18.78
C PRO A 200 10.25 -6.04 -20.15
N GLY A 201 9.15 -5.29 -20.37
CA GLY A 201 8.80 -4.74 -21.68
C GLY A 201 8.40 -5.82 -22.70
N ASP A 202 7.82 -6.93 -22.25
CA ASP A 202 7.47 -8.10 -23.06
C ASP A 202 6.07 -8.03 -23.70
N GLY A 203 5.38 -6.90 -23.55
CA GLY A 203 4.02 -6.67 -24.04
C GLY A 203 2.93 -7.39 -23.25
N LYS A 204 3.27 -8.03 -22.12
CA LYS A 204 2.31 -8.74 -21.31
C LYS A 204 1.92 -7.89 -20.08
N PRO A 205 0.65 -7.43 -20.00
CA PRO A 205 0.21 -6.62 -18.86
C PRO A 205 0.43 -7.31 -17.50
N LEU A 206 0.23 -8.64 -17.42
CA LEU A 206 0.44 -9.39 -16.19
C LEU A 206 1.90 -9.37 -15.72
N SER A 207 2.87 -9.38 -16.64
CA SER A 207 4.31 -9.27 -16.30
C SER A 207 4.61 -7.90 -15.70
N ALA A 208 4.02 -6.83 -16.25
CA ALA A 208 4.14 -5.49 -15.71
C ALA A 208 3.50 -5.38 -14.31
N VAL A 209 2.32 -5.98 -14.12
CA VAL A 209 1.65 -6.04 -12.80
C VAL A 209 2.51 -6.79 -11.78
N TYR A 210 3.07 -7.93 -12.17
CA TYR A 210 3.95 -8.72 -11.29
C TYR A 210 5.16 -7.91 -10.83
N ALA A 211 5.79 -7.18 -11.74
CA ALA A 211 6.95 -6.35 -11.43
C ALA A 211 6.61 -5.10 -10.60
N ALA A 212 5.47 -4.44 -10.89
CA ALA A 212 5.10 -3.16 -10.29
C ALA A 212 4.30 -3.28 -8.97
N LEU A 213 3.45 -4.32 -8.85
CA LEU A 213 2.53 -4.49 -7.71
C LEU A 213 2.81 -5.76 -6.89
N GLY A 214 3.83 -6.51 -7.28
CA GLY A 214 4.30 -7.68 -6.56
C GLY A 214 3.60 -8.99 -6.91
N ARG A 215 4.25 -10.09 -6.50
CA ARG A 215 3.85 -11.46 -6.84
C ARG A 215 2.46 -11.82 -6.30
N ASP A 216 2.22 -11.53 -5.04
CA ASP A 216 1.00 -11.99 -4.36
C ASP A 216 -0.24 -11.32 -4.93
N PHE A 217 -0.12 -10.04 -5.30
CA PHE A 217 -1.18 -9.32 -5.99
C PHE A 217 -1.42 -9.93 -7.39
N ALA A 218 -0.38 -10.16 -8.17
CA ALA A 218 -0.49 -10.71 -9.52
C ALA A 218 -1.12 -12.11 -9.55
N LEU A 219 -0.80 -12.99 -8.58
CA LEU A 219 -1.37 -14.34 -8.48
C LEU A 219 -2.85 -14.36 -8.05
N ALA A 220 -3.32 -13.28 -7.45
CA ALA A 220 -4.71 -13.15 -7.01
C ALA A 220 -5.62 -12.53 -8.08
N LEU A 221 -5.12 -12.25 -9.28
CA LEU A 221 -5.86 -11.56 -10.33
C LEU A 221 -6.68 -12.51 -11.21
N VAL A 222 -7.80 -11.95 -11.68
CA VAL A 222 -8.66 -12.51 -12.73
C VAL A 222 -8.66 -11.53 -13.90
N GLU A 223 -8.55 -12.04 -15.12
CA GLU A 223 -8.53 -11.24 -16.34
C GLU A 223 -9.95 -10.73 -16.70
N VAL A 224 -10.02 -9.44 -17.01
CA VAL A 224 -11.26 -8.74 -17.35
C VAL A 224 -11.21 -8.26 -18.79
N HIS A 225 -12.24 -8.59 -19.56
CA HIS A 225 -12.46 -8.10 -20.92
C HIS A 225 -13.94 -7.75 -21.10
N GLY A 226 -14.22 -6.54 -21.54
CA GLY A 226 -15.58 -6.10 -21.84
C GLY A 226 -15.60 -5.16 -23.04
N ARG A 227 -16.69 -5.19 -23.83
CA ARG A 227 -16.91 -4.30 -24.95
C ARG A 227 -18.36 -3.90 -25.04
N ASP A 228 -18.58 -2.61 -25.28
CA ASP A 228 -19.91 -2.04 -25.58
C ASP A 228 -19.78 -0.98 -26.67
N GLY A 229 -20.17 -1.33 -27.89
CA GLY A 229 -19.99 -0.48 -29.06
C GLY A 229 -18.52 -0.15 -29.34
N GLN A 230 -18.15 1.12 -29.17
CA GLN A 230 -16.80 1.63 -29.34
C GLN A 230 -16.00 1.68 -28.03
N LEU A 231 -16.63 1.36 -26.91
CA LEU A 231 -16.00 1.31 -25.60
C LEU A 231 -15.47 -0.09 -25.34
N ALA A 232 -14.27 -0.15 -24.77
CA ALA A 232 -13.69 -1.41 -24.29
C ALA A 232 -13.09 -1.23 -22.91
N VAL A 233 -13.09 -2.28 -22.10
CA VAL A 233 -12.35 -2.37 -20.86
C VAL A 233 -11.55 -3.66 -20.85
N ASP A 234 -10.27 -3.53 -20.57
CA ASP A 234 -9.33 -4.64 -20.49
C ASP A 234 -8.49 -4.50 -19.21
N GLY A 235 -8.09 -5.61 -18.62
CA GLY A 235 -7.21 -5.60 -17.45
C GLY A 235 -7.48 -6.72 -16.47
N PHE A 236 -7.36 -6.41 -15.18
CA PHE A 236 -7.40 -7.40 -14.12
C PHE A 236 -8.16 -6.88 -12.90
N VAL A 237 -8.82 -7.80 -12.20
CA VAL A 237 -9.45 -7.57 -10.88
C VAL A 237 -9.02 -8.68 -9.93
N THR A 238 -8.97 -8.41 -8.63
CA THR A 238 -8.58 -9.43 -7.63
C THR A 238 -9.72 -10.43 -7.39
N LYS A 239 -9.36 -11.66 -7.06
CA LYS A 239 -10.34 -12.64 -6.52
C LYS A 239 -10.96 -12.11 -5.22
N PRO A 240 -12.23 -12.45 -4.94
CA PRO A 240 -12.91 -11.96 -3.73
C PRO A 240 -12.16 -12.25 -2.42
N LEU A 241 -11.46 -13.39 -2.34
CA LEU A 241 -10.66 -13.76 -1.16
C LEU A 241 -9.43 -12.86 -0.94
N ALA A 242 -8.99 -12.14 -1.96
CA ALA A 242 -7.83 -11.23 -1.91
C ALA A 242 -8.24 -9.76 -1.70
N GLY A 243 -9.44 -9.51 -1.14
CA GLY A 243 -9.91 -8.16 -0.81
C GLY A 243 -9.01 -7.47 0.21
N ARG A 244 -8.71 -6.17 -0.05
CA ARG A 244 -7.81 -5.33 0.75
C ARG A 244 -8.58 -4.43 1.72
N GLY A 245 -7.91 -4.00 2.81
CA GLY A 245 -8.47 -3.02 3.75
C GLY A 245 -8.63 -1.61 3.17
N THR A 246 -7.93 -1.31 2.08
CA THR A 246 -7.87 0.02 1.47
C THR A 246 -8.09 -0.02 -0.04
N ARG A 247 -8.32 1.15 -0.65
CA ARG A 247 -8.46 1.35 -2.09
C ARG A 247 -7.12 1.59 -2.81
N GLY A 248 -6.00 1.50 -2.10
CA GLY A 248 -4.68 1.84 -2.64
C GLY A 248 -4.24 1.02 -3.86
N MET A 249 -4.77 -0.19 -4.01
CA MET A 249 -4.48 -1.09 -5.13
C MET A 249 -5.51 -1.02 -6.27
N GLN A 250 -6.31 0.05 -6.34
CA GLN A 250 -7.21 0.31 -7.47
C GLN A 250 -6.53 1.27 -8.45
N THR A 251 -6.17 0.76 -9.62
CA THR A 251 -5.48 1.50 -10.67
C THR A 251 -6.34 1.53 -11.93
N PHE A 252 -6.69 2.73 -12.38
CA PHE A 252 -7.51 2.93 -13.56
C PHE A 252 -6.78 3.73 -14.61
N PHE A 253 -6.94 3.30 -15.86
CA PHE A 253 -6.43 4.00 -17.04
C PHE A 253 -7.59 4.33 -17.97
N VAL A 254 -7.46 5.44 -18.69
CA VAL A 254 -8.32 5.82 -19.81
C VAL A 254 -7.44 6.15 -21.00
N ASN A 255 -7.59 5.38 -22.09
CA ASN A 255 -6.74 5.48 -23.27
C ASN A 255 -5.23 5.49 -22.90
N GLY A 256 -4.83 4.60 -21.96
CA GLY A 256 -3.45 4.50 -21.48
C GLY A 256 -3.01 5.59 -20.50
N ARG A 257 -3.88 6.53 -20.08
CA ARG A 257 -3.55 7.55 -19.06
C ARG A 257 -4.05 7.13 -17.70
N PHE A 258 -3.20 7.16 -16.70
CA PHE A 258 -3.60 6.96 -15.30
C PHE A 258 -4.57 8.05 -14.85
N ILE A 259 -5.71 7.63 -14.30
CA ILE A 259 -6.73 8.53 -13.77
C ILE A 259 -7.21 8.12 -12.38
N LYS A 260 -7.70 9.11 -11.64
CA LYS A 260 -8.46 8.91 -10.40
C LYS A 260 -9.92 9.21 -10.70
N SER A 261 -10.78 8.20 -10.66
CA SER A 261 -12.20 8.32 -10.99
C SER A 261 -13.05 7.63 -9.94
N GLN A 262 -13.90 8.41 -9.28
CA GLN A 262 -14.89 7.86 -8.34
C GLN A 262 -15.90 6.97 -9.05
N LEU A 263 -16.25 7.29 -10.31
CA LEU A 263 -17.14 6.50 -11.14
C LEU A 263 -16.62 5.08 -11.37
N LEU A 264 -15.36 4.96 -11.80
CA LEU A 264 -14.73 3.65 -12.06
C LEU A 264 -14.49 2.87 -10.76
N THR A 265 -14.13 3.57 -9.67
CA THR A 265 -14.05 2.99 -8.33
C THR A 265 -15.40 2.38 -7.92
N ALA A 266 -16.48 3.15 -8.03
CA ALA A 266 -17.82 2.67 -7.67
C ALA A 266 -18.27 1.50 -8.55
N ALA A 267 -18.04 1.56 -9.88
CA ALA A 267 -18.37 0.47 -10.80
C ALA A 267 -17.63 -0.82 -10.46
N GLY A 268 -16.31 -0.71 -10.20
CA GLY A 268 -15.50 -1.85 -9.78
C GLY A 268 -15.94 -2.44 -8.44
N GLU A 269 -16.23 -1.60 -7.44
CA GLU A 269 -16.67 -2.06 -6.11
C GLU A 269 -18.07 -2.67 -6.15
N GLU A 270 -18.99 -2.13 -6.95
CA GLU A 270 -20.35 -2.66 -7.10
C GLU A 270 -20.34 -4.10 -7.66
N ALA A 271 -19.41 -4.44 -8.56
CA ALA A 271 -19.25 -5.81 -9.05
C ALA A 271 -18.93 -6.82 -7.92
N TYR A 272 -18.46 -6.33 -6.78
CA TYR A 272 -18.15 -7.14 -5.60
C TYR A 272 -19.16 -7.04 -4.46
N ALA A 273 -20.27 -6.32 -4.63
CA ALA A 273 -21.20 -5.96 -3.55
C ALA A 273 -21.66 -7.16 -2.68
N THR A 274 -21.80 -8.35 -3.28
CA THR A 274 -22.20 -9.59 -2.58
C THR A 274 -21.08 -10.59 -2.39
N ARG A 275 -19.85 -10.28 -2.82
CA ARG A 275 -18.72 -11.22 -2.92
C ARG A 275 -17.57 -10.89 -1.97
N LEU A 276 -17.46 -9.65 -1.52
CA LEU A 276 -16.46 -9.19 -0.57
C LEU A 276 -17.03 -9.02 0.83
N MET A 277 -16.21 -9.26 1.83
CA MET A 277 -16.55 -8.95 3.22
C MET A 277 -16.72 -7.43 3.38
N LYS A 278 -17.62 -7.01 4.26
CA LYS A 278 -17.84 -5.60 4.58
C LYS A 278 -16.53 -4.95 5.07
N GLY A 279 -16.18 -3.81 4.50
CA GLY A 279 -14.96 -3.09 4.83
C GLY A 279 -13.71 -3.57 4.08
N LYS A 280 -13.87 -4.47 3.11
CA LYS A 280 -12.81 -4.84 2.16
C LYS A 280 -13.11 -4.26 0.78
N PHE A 281 -12.05 -3.94 0.05
CA PHE A 281 -12.10 -3.36 -1.29
C PHE A 281 -11.36 -4.26 -2.28
N PRO A 282 -11.85 -4.36 -3.53
CA PRO A 282 -11.12 -5.09 -4.55
C PRO A 282 -9.86 -4.32 -4.96
N GLY A 283 -8.80 -5.02 -5.33
CA GLY A 283 -7.73 -4.45 -6.13
C GLY A 283 -8.04 -4.60 -7.62
N CYS A 284 -7.59 -3.67 -8.44
CA CYS A 284 -7.76 -3.76 -9.87
C CYS A 284 -6.70 -2.98 -10.65
N VAL A 285 -6.47 -3.41 -11.89
CA VAL A 285 -5.71 -2.68 -12.92
C VAL A 285 -6.56 -2.72 -14.18
N LEU A 286 -7.31 -1.66 -14.46
CA LEU A 286 -8.27 -1.61 -15.56
C LEU A 286 -7.96 -0.46 -16.51
N ASN A 287 -7.94 -0.75 -17.83
CA ASN A 287 -7.81 0.25 -18.87
C ASN A 287 -9.11 0.33 -19.66
N VAL A 288 -9.72 1.51 -19.63
CA VAL A 288 -10.93 1.83 -20.42
C VAL A 288 -10.49 2.53 -21.69
N THR A 289 -10.82 1.94 -22.83
CA THR A 289 -10.55 2.50 -24.16
C THR A 289 -11.85 3.04 -24.75
N LEU A 290 -11.84 4.31 -25.14
CA LEU A 290 -12.99 4.98 -25.72
C LEU A 290 -12.54 6.07 -26.72
N PRO A 291 -13.42 6.48 -27.67
CA PRO A 291 -13.13 7.57 -28.60
C PRO A 291 -12.81 8.87 -27.86
N ALA A 292 -11.89 9.66 -28.44
CA ALA A 292 -11.40 10.89 -27.80
C ALA A 292 -12.48 11.95 -27.58
N ASP A 293 -13.53 11.95 -28.40
CA ASP A 293 -14.68 12.83 -28.30
C ASP A 293 -15.66 12.44 -27.17
N MET A 294 -15.52 11.25 -26.58
CA MET A 294 -16.33 10.77 -25.47
C MET A 294 -15.74 11.08 -24.09
N VAL A 295 -14.53 11.68 -24.04
CA VAL A 295 -13.86 12.00 -22.77
C VAL A 295 -13.18 13.36 -22.82
N ASP A 296 -13.46 14.21 -21.85
CA ASP A 296 -12.72 15.45 -21.62
C ASP A 296 -11.57 15.20 -20.61
N VAL A 297 -10.34 15.27 -21.09
CA VAL A 297 -9.11 15.08 -20.32
C VAL A 297 -8.56 16.41 -19.78
N ASN A 298 -9.05 17.55 -20.27
CA ASN A 298 -8.54 18.88 -19.91
C ASN A 298 -9.26 19.50 -18.72
N VAL A 299 -9.63 18.69 -17.73
CA VAL A 299 -10.36 19.12 -16.53
C VAL A 299 -9.42 19.55 -15.40
N HIS A 300 -8.22 18.96 -15.30
CA HIS A 300 -7.28 19.20 -14.22
C HIS A 300 -5.86 19.41 -14.78
N PRO A 301 -5.03 20.31 -14.23
CA PRO A 301 -3.65 20.55 -14.70
C PRO A 301 -2.81 19.28 -14.79
N ALA A 302 -2.88 18.40 -13.79
CA ALA A 302 -2.17 17.11 -13.78
C ALA A 302 -2.82 16.04 -14.68
N LYS A 303 -3.98 16.32 -15.31
CA LYS A 303 -4.73 15.40 -16.19
C LYS A 303 -5.08 14.05 -15.55
N THR A 304 -5.17 13.99 -14.24
CA THR A 304 -5.51 12.78 -13.47
C THR A 304 -7.00 12.61 -13.26
N VAL A 305 -7.81 13.62 -13.58
CA VAL A 305 -9.28 13.62 -13.50
C VAL A 305 -9.82 13.86 -14.90
N VAL A 306 -10.78 13.05 -15.30
CA VAL A 306 -11.45 13.16 -16.60
C VAL A 306 -12.97 13.24 -16.40
N LYS A 307 -13.67 13.80 -17.40
CA LYS A 307 -15.13 13.76 -17.47
C LYS A 307 -15.55 12.91 -18.65
N PHE A 308 -16.45 11.98 -18.42
CA PHE A 308 -17.02 11.14 -19.47
C PHE A 308 -18.30 11.79 -20.02
N LEU A 309 -18.51 11.73 -21.33
CA LEU A 309 -19.72 12.22 -21.96
C LEU A 309 -20.93 11.38 -21.54
N ASN A 310 -20.75 10.06 -21.41
CA ASN A 310 -21.77 9.11 -20.97
C ASN A 310 -21.27 8.29 -19.78
N GLU A 311 -21.41 8.85 -18.58
CA GLU A 311 -20.95 8.23 -17.33
C GLU A 311 -21.62 6.87 -17.07
N LYS A 312 -22.92 6.77 -17.38
CA LYS A 312 -23.69 5.54 -17.17
C LYS A 312 -23.15 4.39 -18.01
N GLN A 313 -22.89 4.63 -19.30
CA GLN A 313 -22.38 3.59 -20.21
C GLN A 313 -20.99 3.09 -19.76
N VAL A 314 -20.12 4.00 -19.31
CA VAL A 314 -18.78 3.63 -18.78
C VAL A 314 -18.92 2.84 -17.49
N PHE A 315 -19.83 3.24 -16.59
CA PHE A 315 -20.11 2.51 -15.36
C PHE A 315 -20.59 1.08 -15.66
N ASP A 316 -21.63 0.97 -16.48
CA ASP A 316 -22.26 -0.32 -16.83
C ASP A 316 -21.24 -1.26 -17.50
N LEU A 317 -20.40 -0.74 -18.40
CA LEU A 317 -19.34 -1.52 -19.06
C LEU A 317 -18.37 -2.11 -18.05
N VAL A 318 -17.83 -1.28 -17.13
CA VAL A 318 -16.84 -1.74 -16.12
C VAL A 318 -17.49 -2.72 -15.14
N TYR A 319 -18.70 -2.41 -14.66
CA TYR A 319 -19.46 -3.26 -13.76
C TYR A 319 -19.70 -4.66 -14.34
N HIS A 320 -20.26 -4.72 -15.54
CA HIS A 320 -20.57 -6.01 -16.18
C HIS A 320 -19.31 -6.80 -16.52
N ALA A 321 -18.27 -6.15 -17.07
CA ALA A 321 -17.03 -6.83 -17.39
C ALA A 321 -16.34 -7.43 -16.16
N ALA A 322 -16.31 -6.69 -15.04
CA ALA A 322 -15.75 -7.19 -13.79
C ALA A 322 -16.62 -8.32 -13.19
N SER A 323 -17.96 -8.17 -13.21
CA SER A 323 -18.88 -9.18 -12.71
C SER A 323 -18.76 -10.49 -13.50
N ASP A 324 -18.77 -10.41 -14.84
CA ASP A 324 -18.64 -11.55 -15.74
C ASP A 324 -17.29 -12.29 -15.56
N ALA A 325 -16.22 -11.53 -15.31
CA ALA A 325 -14.90 -12.12 -15.04
C ALA A 325 -14.91 -12.92 -13.72
N LEU A 326 -15.51 -12.36 -12.66
CA LEU A 326 -15.64 -13.02 -11.37
C LEU A 326 -16.55 -14.25 -11.42
N ASP A 327 -17.62 -14.23 -12.24
CA ASP A 327 -18.52 -15.36 -12.42
C ASP A 327 -17.83 -16.51 -13.16
N ARG A 328 -16.97 -16.19 -14.14
CA ARG A 328 -16.14 -17.18 -14.85
C ARG A 328 -15.12 -17.84 -13.94
N ASP A 329 -14.44 -17.09 -13.07
CA ASP A 329 -13.45 -17.65 -12.13
C ASP A 329 -14.12 -18.50 -11.05
N GLY A 330 -15.34 -18.14 -10.62
CA GLY A 330 -16.13 -18.89 -9.64
C GLY A 330 -16.95 -20.05 -10.21
N ALA A 331 -17.02 -20.19 -11.53
CA ALA A 331 -17.70 -21.32 -12.15
C ALA A 331 -16.92 -22.61 -11.85
N PRO A 332 -17.58 -23.67 -11.36
CA PRO A 332 -16.93 -24.97 -11.21
C PRO A 332 -16.38 -25.36 -12.60
N GLU A 333 -15.09 -25.70 -12.67
CA GLU A 333 -14.53 -26.25 -13.90
C GLU A 333 -15.49 -27.32 -14.42
N PRO A 334 -15.96 -27.23 -15.69
CA PRO A 334 -16.75 -28.31 -16.24
C PRO A 334 -15.89 -29.54 -16.10
N LEU A 335 -16.33 -30.47 -15.24
CA LEU A 335 -15.70 -31.78 -15.14
C LEU A 335 -15.63 -32.28 -16.59
N HIS A 336 -14.46 -32.14 -17.22
CA HIS A 336 -14.19 -32.85 -18.46
C HIS A 336 -14.31 -34.33 -18.13
N THR A 337 -15.55 -34.81 -18.17
CA THR A 337 -15.78 -36.23 -18.32
C THR A 337 -15.20 -36.58 -19.68
N SER A 338 -13.88 -36.79 -19.70
CA SER A 338 -13.31 -37.60 -20.79
C SER A 338 -14.26 -38.76 -20.94
N PRO A 339 -14.79 -39.07 -22.15
CA PRO A 339 -15.70 -40.19 -22.32
C PRO A 339 -14.96 -41.39 -21.72
N ARG A 340 -15.41 -41.81 -20.56
CA ARG A 340 -14.90 -43.00 -19.88
C ARG A 340 -15.03 -44.09 -20.92
N PRO A 341 -13.94 -44.74 -21.38
CA PRO A 341 -14.08 -45.84 -22.29
C PRO A 341 -15.11 -46.76 -21.68
N ALA A 342 -16.15 -47.11 -22.46
CA ALA A 342 -17.30 -47.86 -21.99
C ALA A 342 -16.82 -48.96 -21.07
N ALA A 343 -17.23 -48.90 -19.80
CA ALA A 343 -16.81 -49.86 -18.80
C ALA A 343 -17.21 -51.23 -19.32
N GLN A 344 -16.22 -52.05 -19.66
CA GLN A 344 -16.46 -53.45 -19.87
C GLN A 344 -17.22 -53.92 -18.64
N ALA A 345 -18.36 -54.58 -18.87
CA ALA A 345 -19.21 -55.12 -17.82
C ALA A 345 -18.33 -55.81 -16.78
N PRO A 346 -18.52 -55.55 -15.49
CA PRO A 346 -17.68 -56.16 -14.47
C PRO A 346 -17.76 -57.66 -14.63
N LYS A 347 -16.60 -58.27 -14.85
CA LYS A 347 -16.52 -59.74 -14.76
C LYS A 347 -17.06 -60.10 -13.39
N PRO A 348 -17.93 -61.18 -13.27
CA PRO A 348 -18.47 -61.57 -12.00
C PRO A 348 -17.30 -61.75 -11.02
N GLN A 349 -17.33 -61.02 -9.92
CA GLN A 349 -16.37 -61.21 -8.83
C GLN A 349 -16.61 -62.61 -8.28
N GLU A 350 -15.63 -63.48 -8.46
CA GLU A 350 -15.64 -64.77 -7.74
C GLU A 350 -15.62 -64.41 -6.25
N PHE A 351 -16.71 -64.81 -5.58
CA PHE A 351 -16.81 -64.73 -4.13
C PHE A 351 -15.59 -65.42 -3.51
N TYR A 352 -14.94 -64.83 -2.56
CA TYR A 352 -13.85 -65.39 -1.79
C TYR A 352 -14.25 -66.79 -1.27
N ARG A 353 -13.67 -67.81 -1.85
CA ARG A 353 -13.80 -69.17 -1.34
C ARG A 353 -12.89 -69.22 -0.12
N SER A 354 -13.45 -69.50 1.05
CA SER A 354 -12.66 -69.77 2.25
C SER A 354 -11.79 -70.97 2.03
N MET A 355 -10.51 -70.79 1.84
CA MET A 355 -9.51 -71.84 1.76
C MET A 355 -9.12 -72.29 3.17
N THR A 356 -8.96 -73.57 3.37
CA THR A 356 -8.36 -74.09 4.59
C THR A 356 -6.85 -73.74 4.64
N ALA A 357 -6.26 -73.66 5.83
CA ALA A 357 -4.84 -73.33 6.01
C ALA A 357 -3.90 -74.35 5.27
N GLN A 358 -4.39 -75.56 4.96
CA GLN A 358 -3.66 -76.56 4.18
C GLN A 358 -3.63 -76.21 2.68
N GLU A 359 -4.77 -75.82 2.10
CA GLU A 359 -4.90 -75.40 0.69
C GLU A 359 -4.09 -74.17 0.40
N TRP A 360 -4.07 -73.19 1.34
CA TRP A 360 -3.26 -71.96 1.22
C TRP A 360 -1.75 -72.27 1.22
N ARG A 361 -1.27 -73.21 2.06
CA ARG A 361 0.14 -73.63 2.09
C ARG A 361 0.54 -74.35 0.81
N ALA A 362 -0.33 -75.22 0.24
CA ALA A 362 -0.03 -75.90 -0.99
C ALA A 362 0.05 -75.03 -2.22
N GLN A 363 -0.70 -73.87 -2.24
CA GLN A 363 -0.68 -72.92 -3.34
C GLN A 363 0.49 -71.89 -3.24
N ASN A 364 1.06 -71.67 -2.04
CA ASN A 364 2.12 -70.75 -1.78
C ASN A 364 3.46 -71.41 -1.42
N GLU A 365 3.71 -72.63 -1.87
CA GLU A 365 5.02 -73.27 -1.79
C GLU A 365 5.98 -72.55 -2.75
N VAL A 366 6.65 -71.48 -2.23
CA VAL A 366 7.74 -70.78 -2.93
C VAL A 366 8.92 -71.74 -2.99
N LYS A 367 9.22 -72.29 -4.18
CA LYS A 367 10.48 -72.97 -4.43
C LYS A 367 11.63 -72.05 -4.03
N ARG A 368 12.32 -72.40 -2.94
CA ARG A 368 13.57 -71.73 -2.57
C ARG A 368 14.56 -71.94 -3.70
N PRO A 369 15.21 -70.87 -4.23
CA PRO A 369 16.35 -71.06 -5.13
C PRO A 369 17.49 -71.72 -4.38
N GLU A 370 18.15 -72.73 -5.00
CA GLU A 370 19.36 -73.35 -4.49
C GLU A 370 20.48 -72.30 -4.32
N PRO A 371 21.25 -72.36 -3.22
CA PRO A 371 22.35 -71.45 -3.01
C PRO A 371 23.50 -71.74 -4.02
N PRO A 372 24.16 -70.70 -4.56
CA PRO A 372 25.28 -70.88 -5.49
C PRO A 372 26.45 -71.55 -4.77
N LYS A 373 27.09 -72.55 -5.44
CA LYS A 373 28.33 -73.20 -4.97
C LYS A 373 29.43 -72.16 -4.86
N ARG A 374 29.98 -72.02 -3.66
CA ARG A 374 31.17 -71.22 -3.40
C ARG A 374 32.41 -72.09 -3.53
N ASP A 375 33.22 -71.85 -4.54
CA ASP A 375 34.63 -72.26 -4.59
C ASP A 375 35.49 -71.02 -4.33
N ALA A 376 35.97 -70.86 -3.08
CA ALA A 376 37.19 -70.11 -2.72
C ALA A 376 37.43 -70.23 -1.21
N PRO A 377 38.70 -70.26 -0.75
CA PRO A 377 39.06 -70.76 0.57
C PRO A 377 38.85 -69.74 1.68
N PHE A 378 38.44 -70.28 2.81
CA PHE A 378 38.16 -69.60 4.06
C PHE A 378 39.48 -69.22 4.75
N ILE A 379 39.68 -67.93 5.08
CA ILE A 379 40.66 -67.49 6.07
C ILE A 379 39.92 -67.17 7.36
N ALA A 380 40.14 -67.99 8.37
CA ALA A 380 39.61 -67.81 9.71
C ALA A 380 40.34 -66.66 10.43
N VAL A 381 39.61 -65.70 10.91
CA VAL A 381 40.10 -64.76 11.94
C VAL A 381 39.23 -64.96 13.19
N THR A 382 39.96 -65.34 14.25
CA THR A 382 39.46 -65.67 15.57
C THR A 382 38.77 -64.52 16.28
N SER A 383 37.75 -64.89 17.02
CA SER A 383 36.94 -64.09 17.95
C SER A 383 37.76 -63.36 19.04
N ALA A 384 37.41 -62.13 19.33
CA ALA A 384 37.53 -61.57 20.67
C ALA A 384 36.24 -60.81 21.02
N SER A 385 35.64 -61.27 22.06
CA SER A 385 34.46 -60.74 22.75
C SER A 385 34.77 -59.40 23.43
N SER A 386 33.85 -58.44 23.43
CA SER A 386 33.39 -57.76 24.66
C SER A 386 32.39 -56.66 24.35
N GLU A 387 31.28 -56.78 24.97
CA GLU A 387 30.43 -55.76 25.65
C GLU A 387 30.63 -54.30 25.30
N LEU A 388 29.57 -53.64 24.85
CA LEU A 388 28.94 -52.55 25.62
C LEU A 388 27.81 -51.89 24.78
N GLY A 389 26.64 -51.85 25.33
CA GLY A 389 25.53 -51.11 24.81
C GLY A 389 25.78 -49.60 24.86
N GLY A 390 25.48 -48.92 23.76
CA GLY A 390 25.52 -47.46 23.69
C GLY A 390 24.36 -47.00 22.81
N ARG A 391 23.39 -46.31 23.42
CA ARG A 391 22.34 -45.58 22.73
C ARG A 391 22.94 -44.53 21.81
N VAL A 392 22.63 -44.58 20.52
CA VAL A 392 23.00 -43.55 19.56
C VAL A 392 21.99 -42.41 19.67
N SER A 393 22.47 -41.21 20.01
CA SER A 393 21.71 -39.99 20.08
C SER A 393 21.55 -39.37 18.68
N VAL A 394 20.37 -38.75 18.44
CA VAL A 394 20.00 -38.08 17.17
C VAL A 394 20.93 -36.91 16.81
N SER A 395 21.85 -36.51 17.69
CA SER A 395 22.80 -35.41 17.45
C SER A 395 23.98 -35.73 16.54
N ASP A 396 24.22 -37.00 16.22
CA ASP A 396 25.37 -37.40 15.40
C ASP A 396 25.16 -37.38 13.89
N PHE A 397 23.93 -37.06 13.44
CA PHE A 397 23.61 -37.06 12.01
C PHE A 397 23.78 -35.68 11.32
N VAL A 398 24.14 -34.61 12.06
CA VAL A 398 24.23 -33.23 11.51
C VAL A 398 25.64 -32.78 11.17
N ARG A 399 26.65 -33.65 11.36
CA ARG A 399 28.06 -33.26 11.09
C ARG A 399 28.71 -34.09 9.99
N ARG A 400 28.26 -33.95 8.74
CA ARG A 400 29.05 -34.29 7.55
C ARG A 400 28.55 -33.59 6.30
N THR A 401 28.84 -32.27 6.19
CA THR A 401 28.99 -31.60 4.90
C THR A 401 30.41 -31.04 4.84
N PRO A 402 31.19 -31.33 3.79
CA PRO A 402 32.54 -30.80 3.67
C PRO A 402 32.51 -29.33 3.27
N ALA A 403 33.25 -28.49 3.98
CA ALA A 403 33.47 -27.09 3.68
C ALA A 403 34.37 -26.93 2.44
N PRO A 404 34.16 -25.90 1.60
CA PRO A 404 35.06 -25.57 0.48
C PRO A 404 36.40 -25.01 1.00
N PRO A 405 37.50 -25.16 0.25
CA PRO A 405 38.84 -24.82 0.72
C PRO A 405 39.05 -23.30 0.82
N ALA A 406 39.64 -22.86 1.92
CA ALA A 406 40.06 -21.49 2.18
C ALA A 406 41.20 -21.06 1.26
N LYS A 407 41.05 -19.91 0.58
CA LYS A 407 42.18 -19.21 -0.07
C LYS A 407 43.00 -18.47 0.97
N LYS A 408 44.31 -18.62 0.90
CA LYS A 408 45.31 -17.90 1.70
C LYS A 408 45.34 -16.42 1.30
N PRO A 409 45.57 -15.49 2.25
CA PRO A 409 45.78 -14.07 1.92
C PRO A 409 47.24 -13.84 1.48
N GLU A 410 47.41 -13.09 0.40
CA GLU A 410 48.67 -12.46 0.02
C GLU A 410 48.77 -11.07 0.63
N ASP A 411 49.98 -10.74 1.04
CA ASP A 411 50.39 -9.59 1.81
C ASP A 411 50.27 -8.24 1.09
N GLY A 412 49.98 -7.22 1.89
CA GLY A 412 50.61 -5.91 1.77
C GLY A 412 49.80 -4.79 1.11
N HIS A 413 49.10 -3.99 1.91
CA HIS A 413 49.21 -2.53 1.77
C HIS A 413 48.79 -1.80 3.06
N ILE A 414 49.61 -0.87 3.40
CA ILE A 414 49.77 -0.01 4.57
C ILE A 414 48.58 0.92 4.73
N LEU A 415 47.98 0.95 5.91
CA LEU A 415 47.01 1.96 6.34
C LEU A 415 47.74 3.20 6.88
N PRO A 416 47.35 4.43 6.56
CA PRO A 416 47.78 5.61 7.30
C PRO A 416 46.94 5.81 8.57
N LYS A 417 47.61 6.10 9.66
CA LYS A 417 47.07 6.45 10.98
C LYS A 417 46.14 7.67 10.92
N MET A 418 44.96 7.53 11.48
CA MET A 418 44.15 8.66 11.87
C MET A 418 44.70 9.31 13.13
N VAL A 419 44.87 10.62 13.06
CA VAL A 419 45.23 11.49 14.17
C VAL A 419 43.91 11.91 14.85
N GLU A 420 43.76 11.57 16.13
CA GLU A 420 42.78 12.16 17.04
C GLU A 420 43.12 13.66 17.27
N ALA A 421 42.17 14.51 17.01
CA ALA A 421 42.18 15.89 17.52
C ALA A 421 40.87 16.15 18.25
N ALA A 422 40.98 16.23 19.56
CA ALA A 422 39.96 16.71 20.45
C ALA A 422 39.67 18.21 20.20
N PHE A 423 38.40 18.57 20.13
CA PHE A 423 38.00 19.95 20.31
C PHE A 423 36.82 20.05 21.28
N MET A 424 37.08 20.60 22.46
CA MET A 424 36.09 21.09 23.42
C MET A 424 35.58 22.48 22.98
N PRO A 425 34.31 22.82 23.22
CA PRO A 425 33.82 24.18 23.01
C PRO A 425 34.11 25.05 24.24
N PRO A 426 34.36 26.37 24.08
CA PRO A 426 34.41 27.29 25.18
C PRO A 426 33.01 27.76 25.58
N ARG A 427 32.78 27.75 26.90
CA ARG A 427 31.76 28.56 27.56
C ARG A 427 32.25 30.01 27.56
N ASP A 428 31.36 30.93 27.26
CA ASP A 428 31.41 32.28 27.87
C ASP A 428 29.99 32.82 28.05
N GLU A 429 29.83 33.42 29.20
CA GLU A 429 28.65 34.02 29.77
C GLU A 429 28.37 35.42 29.18
N ALA A 430 27.16 35.85 29.45
CA ALA A 430 26.70 37.23 29.67
C ALA A 430 26.18 38.03 28.48
N ALA A 431 24.95 38.33 28.53
CA ALA A 431 24.31 39.64 28.73
C ALA A 431 22.89 39.67 28.14
N LYS A 432 21.92 39.85 29.03
CA LYS A 432 20.59 40.40 28.69
C LYS A 432 20.72 41.84 28.26
N PRO A 433 19.90 42.31 27.35
CA PRO A 433 19.24 43.57 27.56
C PRO A 433 17.72 43.53 27.42
N GLU A 434 17.11 44.40 28.17
CA GLU A 434 15.72 44.71 28.38
C GLU A 434 14.89 44.95 27.12
N ALA A 435 13.60 44.61 27.24
CA ALA A 435 12.55 44.97 26.30
C ALA A 435 12.06 46.42 26.57
N PRO A 436 11.72 47.19 25.55
CA PRO A 436 10.89 48.37 25.73
C PRO A 436 9.42 48.07 25.51
N ALA A 437 8.62 48.76 26.34
CA ALA A 437 7.17 48.68 26.46
C ALA A 437 6.41 49.04 25.17
N ALA A 438 5.29 48.34 24.97
CA ALA A 438 4.27 48.65 23.97
C ALA A 438 3.28 49.69 24.52
N PRO A 439 2.73 50.56 23.69
CA PRO A 439 1.61 51.42 24.08
C PRO A 439 0.27 50.73 23.86
N HIS A 440 -0.61 50.95 24.83
CA HIS A 440 -2.01 50.55 24.85
C HIS A 440 -2.79 51.14 23.67
N ALA A 441 -3.67 50.32 23.07
CA ALA A 441 -4.82 50.79 22.29
C ALA A 441 -6.07 50.15 22.87
N GLU A 442 -7.03 50.98 23.23
CA GLU A 442 -8.34 50.70 23.79
C GLU A 442 -9.23 49.93 22.78
N ALA A 443 -9.99 48.97 23.31
CA ALA A 443 -11.13 48.38 22.61
C ALA A 443 -12.43 48.77 23.34
N PRO A 444 -13.54 49.01 22.63
CA PRO A 444 -14.77 49.54 23.22
C PRO A 444 -15.59 48.46 23.93
N ALA A 445 -16.19 48.88 25.04
CA ALA A 445 -17.03 48.11 25.95
C ALA A 445 -18.37 47.69 25.33
N ALA A 446 -18.78 46.44 25.62
CA ALA A 446 -20.16 46.00 25.47
C ALA A 446 -20.91 46.06 26.80
N PRO A 447 -22.24 46.31 26.82
CA PRO A 447 -22.98 46.63 28.04
C PRO A 447 -23.26 45.41 28.91
N VAL A 448 -22.98 45.57 30.18
CA VAL A 448 -23.32 44.64 31.27
C VAL A 448 -24.73 44.98 31.77
N PHE A 449 -25.63 44.02 31.69
CA PHE A 449 -26.87 44.07 32.51
C PHE A 449 -26.61 43.31 33.81
N ALA A 450 -26.50 44.08 34.90
CA ALA A 450 -26.53 43.58 36.25
C ALA A 450 -27.96 43.52 36.75
N VAL A 451 -28.43 42.33 37.14
CA VAL A 451 -29.56 42.18 38.07
C VAL A 451 -29.00 41.58 39.36
N GLN A 452 -28.84 42.44 40.36
CA GLN A 452 -28.63 42.02 41.74
C GLN A 452 -29.94 41.62 42.34
N THR A 453 -30.06 40.38 42.81
CA THR A 453 -31.06 40.00 43.77
C THR A 453 -30.30 39.41 45.00
N THR A 454 -30.25 40.20 46.05
CA THR A 454 -29.82 39.80 47.37
C THR A 454 -30.87 38.87 48.00
N LEU A 455 -30.47 37.70 48.42
CA LEU A 455 -31.19 36.87 49.35
C LEU A 455 -30.31 36.54 50.54
N GLU A 456 -30.84 36.83 51.71
CA GLU A 456 -30.20 36.72 53.03
C GLU A 456 -29.86 35.26 53.36
N THR A 457 -28.71 35.12 53.98
CA THR A 457 -28.18 33.91 54.62
C THR A 457 -29.03 33.51 55.83
N ALA A 458 -29.55 32.29 55.80
CA ALA A 458 -29.88 31.53 56.97
C ALA A 458 -28.94 30.32 57.04
N HIS A 459 -28.02 30.33 58.01
CA HIS A 459 -27.21 29.16 58.37
C HIS A 459 -28.11 28.06 58.90
N ALA A 460 -28.19 26.94 58.18
CA ALA A 460 -28.47 25.64 58.75
C ALA A 460 -27.46 24.66 58.12
N GLU A 461 -26.58 24.10 58.91
CA GLU A 461 -25.75 22.96 58.52
C GLU A 461 -26.67 21.82 58.11
N PRO A 462 -26.52 21.26 56.87
CA PRO A 462 -27.17 20.00 56.61
C PRO A 462 -26.28 18.87 57.10
N GLU A 463 -26.82 18.07 58.03
CA GLU A 463 -26.34 16.71 58.28
C GLU A 463 -26.08 16.01 56.96
N GLN A 464 -24.84 15.58 56.75
CA GLN A 464 -24.48 14.66 55.68
C GLN A 464 -25.12 13.31 55.97
N THR A 465 -26.33 13.10 55.51
CA THR A 465 -26.85 11.76 55.28
C THR A 465 -26.01 11.16 54.17
N ALA A 466 -25.18 10.19 54.56
CA ALA A 466 -24.52 9.33 53.59
C ALA A 466 -25.61 8.71 52.72
N ILE A 467 -25.65 9.14 51.46
CA ILE A 467 -26.45 8.46 50.44
C ILE A 467 -25.74 7.13 50.22
N GLU A 468 -26.29 6.05 50.77
CA GLU A 468 -25.92 4.70 50.38
C GLU A 468 -26.09 4.63 48.83
N PRO A 469 -25.09 4.12 48.09
CA PRO A 469 -25.25 3.97 46.65
C PRO A 469 -26.46 3.06 46.42
N GLU A 470 -27.47 3.57 45.71
CA GLU A 470 -28.59 2.75 45.25
C GLU A 470 -28.00 1.49 44.60
N SER A 471 -28.32 0.34 45.13
CA SER A 471 -27.88 -0.94 44.62
C SER A 471 -28.53 -1.13 43.21
N VAL A 472 -27.77 -0.81 42.19
CA VAL A 472 -28.20 -1.02 40.80
C VAL A 472 -28.46 -2.50 40.59
N ILE A 473 -29.73 -2.88 40.41
CA ILE A 473 -30.10 -4.27 40.15
C ILE A 473 -29.46 -4.69 38.80
N PRO A 474 -28.58 -5.69 38.82
CA PRO A 474 -27.87 -6.09 37.59
C PRO A 474 -28.86 -6.67 36.57
N TRP A 475 -28.71 -6.28 35.31
CA TRP A 475 -29.53 -6.81 34.22
C TRP A 475 -29.38 -8.33 34.11
N ARG A 476 -30.51 -9.01 33.93
CA ARG A 476 -30.51 -10.46 33.76
C ARG A 476 -30.09 -10.81 32.32
N ILE A 477 -29.00 -11.53 32.14
CA ILE A 477 -28.60 -12.07 30.83
C ILE A 477 -29.53 -13.22 30.50
N ALA A 478 -30.32 -13.10 29.42
CA ALA A 478 -31.21 -14.14 28.92
C ALA A 478 -30.49 -15.13 28.02
N GLY A 479 -29.42 -14.71 27.37
CA GLY A 479 -28.59 -15.54 26.51
C GLY A 479 -27.89 -14.75 25.42
N GLU A 480 -27.19 -15.47 24.56
CA GLU A 480 -26.52 -14.94 23.36
C GLU A 480 -27.26 -15.43 22.11
N VAL A 481 -27.48 -14.55 21.13
CA VAL A 481 -28.16 -14.87 19.86
C VAL A 481 -27.24 -14.52 18.70
N LEU A 482 -27.23 -15.39 17.69
CA LEU A 482 -26.41 -15.27 16.48
C LEU A 482 -24.90 -15.16 16.79
N ASP A 483 -24.48 -15.66 17.96
CA ASP A 483 -23.11 -15.54 18.45
C ASP A 483 -22.54 -14.09 18.38
N THR A 484 -23.43 -13.09 18.32
CA THR A 484 -23.11 -11.68 18.12
C THR A 484 -23.79 -10.76 19.11
N TYR A 485 -25.03 -11.07 19.51
CA TYR A 485 -25.84 -10.19 20.35
C TYR A 485 -26.12 -10.82 21.71
N ILE A 486 -25.93 -10.03 22.77
CA ILE A 486 -26.32 -10.41 24.13
C ILE A 486 -27.73 -9.90 24.36
N VAL A 487 -28.62 -10.76 24.81
CA VAL A 487 -30.02 -10.42 25.16
C VAL A 487 -30.08 -10.28 26.68
N CYS A 488 -30.47 -9.10 27.15
CA CYS A 488 -30.63 -8.80 28.56
C CYS A 488 -32.05 -8.32 28.88
N GLU A 489 -32.48 -8.50 30.11
CA GLU A 489 -33.73 -7.98 30.65
C GLU A 489 -33.41 -7.12 31.88
N ASP A 490 -33.92 -5.88 31.94
CA ASP A 490 -33.78 -5.01 33.10
C ASP A 490 -34.88 -5.25 34.14
N ALA A 491 -34.80 -4.53 35.26
CA ALA A 491 -35.78 -4.62 36.34
C ALA A 491 -37.21 -4.18 35.92
N GLU A 492 -37.29 -3.35 34.89
CA GLU A 492 -38.56 -2.84 34.32
C GLU A 492 -39.13 -3.77 33.25
N LYS A 493 -38.52 -4.93 33.05
CA LYS A 493 -38.85 -5.92 32.02
C LYS A 493 -38.73 -5.36 30.59
N THR A 494 -37.76 -4.49 30.36
CA THR A 494 -37.34 -4.04 29.05
C THR A 494 -36.26 -4.98 28.53
N VAL A 495 -36.35 -5.34 27.26
CA VAL A 495 -35.32 -6.18 26.62
C VAL A 495 -34.25 -5.28 26.01
N TRP A 496 -33.02 -5.60 26.28
CA TRP A 496 -31.85 -4.94 25.69
C TRP A 496 -31.11 -5.92 24.80
N LEU A 497 -30.82 -5.48 23.58
CA LEU A 497 -29.97 -6.19 22.63
C LEU A 497 -28.63 -5.43 22.59
N ILE A 498 -27.57 -6.08 23.05
CA ILE A 498 -26.22 -5.51 23.09
C ILE A 498 -25.40 -6.15 21.99
N ASP A 499 -24.79 -5.35 21.13
CA ASP A 499 -23.81 -5.81 20.15
C ASP A 499 -22.49 -6.08 20.90
N LYS A 500 -22.17 -7.36 21.06
CA LYS A 500 -20.97 -7.84 21.77
C LYS A 500 -19.69 -7.31 21.19
N HIS A 501 -19.59 -7.30 19.85
CA HIS A 501 -18.44 -6.80 19.13
C HIS A 501 -18.24 -5.30 19.36
N ALA A 502 -19.29 -4.51 19.15
CA ALA A 502 -19.27 -3.06 19.33
C ALA A 502 -18.96 -2.66 20.79
N ALA A 503 -19.48 -3.42 21.76
CA ALA A 503 -19.19 -3.21 23.20
C ALA A 503 -17.71 -3.48 23.50
N HIS A 504 -17.18 -4.60 23.04
CA HIS A 504 -15.80 -4.99 23.30
C HIS A 504 -14.80 -4.08 22.58
N GLU A 505 -15.11 -3.63 21.36
CA GLU A 505 -14.33 -2.64 20.63
C GLU A 505 -14.19 -1.34 21.45
N ARG A 506 -15.29 -0.84 22.05
CA ARG A 506 -15.26 0.35 22.90
C ARG A 506 -14.44 0.14 24.17
N VAL A 507 -14.64 -0.98 24.85
CA VAL A 507 -13.87 -1.32 26.06
C VAL A 507 -12.37 -1.38 25.76
N ASN A 508 -11.98 -1.99 24.66
CA ASN A 508 -10.58 -2.06 24.24
C ASN A 508 -10.03 -0.67 23.88
N PHE A 509 -10.79 0.14 23.16
CA PHE A 509 -10.38 1.49 22.83
C PHE A 509 -10.10 2.34 24.07
N ASP A 510 -11.02 2.33 25.04
CA ASP A 510 -10.87 3.08 26.28
C ASP A 510 -9.70 2.55 27.13
N ARG A 511 -9.49 1.21 27.16
CA ARG A 511 -8.34 0.57 27.81
C ARG A 511 -7.02 1.03 27.19
N PHE A 512 -6.90 0.99 25.86
CA PHE A 512 -5.68 1.42 25.17
C PHE A 512 -5.44 2.92 25.29
N LYS A 513 -6.49 3.73 25.31
CA LYS A 513 -6.39 5.19 25.47
C LYS A 513 -5.97 5.58 26.88
N ALA A 514 -6.42 4.85 27.90
CA ALA A 514 -6.05 5.08 29.30
C ALA A 514 -4.64 4.57 29.65
N ASN A 515 -4.09 3.65 28.85
CA ASN A 515 -2.79 3.03 29.11
C ASN A 515 -1.67 3.94 28.60
N LEU A 516 -0.84 4.45 29.50
CA LEU A 516 0.33 5.29 29.21
C LEU A 516 1.62 4.47 29.05
N GLU A 517 1.58 3.16 29.33
CA GLU A 517 2.73 2.28 29.19
C GLU A 517 2.81 1.69 27.77
N PRO A 518 4.01 1.32 27.29
CA PRO A 518 4.17 0.66 26.00
C PRO A 518 3.32 -0.62 25.94
N ILE A 519 2.61 -0.79 24.84
CA ILE A 519 1.75 -1.96 24.66
C ILE A 519 2.62 -3.20 24.49
N MET A 520 2.28 -4.27 25.20
CA MET A 520 2.99 -5.54 25.10
C MET A 520 2.93 -6.05 23.66
N SER A 521 4.09 -6.39 23.12
CA SER A 521 4.23 -6.96 21.78
C SER A 521 4.55 -8.46 21.84
N GLN A 522 4.07 -9.20 20.86
CA GLN A 522 4.44 -10.60 20.61
C GLN A 522 5.29 -10.68 19.34
N GLU A 523 6.41 -11.37 19.43
CA GLU A 523 7.24 -11.65 18.26
C GLU A 523 6.59 -12.73 17.40
N LEU A 524 6.60 -12.51 16.09
CA LEU A 524 6.13 -13.49 15.13
C LEU A 524 7.19 -14.56 14.89
N LEU A 525 6.80 -15.82 15.02
CA LEU A 525 7.69 -16.95 14.73
C LEU A 525 8.21 -16.90 13.28
N THR A 526 7.39 -16.45 12.36
CA THR A 526 7.76 -16.17 10.97
C THR A 526 7.36 -14.72 10.67
N PRO A 527 8.33 -13.84 10.35
CA PRO A 527 8.00 -12.46 9.96
C PRO A 527 7.08 -12.41 8.74
N VAL A 528 6.16 -11.47 8.73
CA VAL A 528 5.18 -11.28 7.65
C VAL A 528 5.62 -10.12 6.77
N VAL A 529 5.66 -10.33 5.45
CA VAL A 529 5.91 -9.26 4.47
C VAL A 529 4.56 -8.81 3.92
N ALA A 530 4.26 -7.51 4.05
CA ALA A 530 3.04 -6.91 3.52
C ALA A 530 3.39 -5.86 2.46
N GLN A 531 2.70 -5.91 1.31
CA GLN A 531 2.88 -5.00 0.18
C GLN A 531 1.85 -3.87 0.24
N PHE A 532 2.31 -2.63 0.04
CA PHE A 532 1.46 -1.44 0.13
C PHE A 532 1.55 -0.59 -1.15
N ALA A 533 0.48 0.17 -1.42
CA ALA A 533 0.52 1.20 -2.43
C ALA A 533 1.48 2.34 -1.99
N ALA A 534 2.06 3.07 -2.95
CA ALA A 534 3.08 4.08 -2.67
C ALA A 534 2.69 5.12 -1.61
N ALA A 535 1.41 5.56 -1.59
CA ALA A 535 0.90 6.50 -0.61
C ALA A 535 0.81 5.89 0.80
N GLU A 536 0.34 4.65 0.90
CA GLU A 536 0.20 3.87 2.13
C GLU A 536 1.56 3.54 2.73
N TYR A 537 2.48 3.07 1.89
CA TYR A 537 3.86 2.80 2.27
C TYR A 537 4.53 4.04 2.88
N THR A 538 4.42 5.19 2.19
CA THR A 538 4.97 6.45 2.69
C THR A 538 4.37 6.85 4.04
N ALA A 539 3.07 6.67 4.20
CA ALA A 539 2.37 6.98 5.44
C ALA A 539 2.86 6.11 6.61
N LEU A 540 2.99 4.79 6.39
CA LEU A 540 3.48 3.86 7.40
C LEU A 540 4.94 4.10 7.76
N VAL A 541 5.80 4.29 6.76
CA VAL A 541 7.23 4.54 6.97
C VAL A 541 7.46 5.84 7.76
N GLY A 542 6.63 6.86 7.53
CA GLY A 542 6.66 8.11 8.30
C GLY A 542 6.29 7.93 9.78
N GLN A 543 5.65 6.82 10.15
CA GLN A 543 5.14 6.56 11.50
C GLN A 543 5.74 5.32 12.18
N LEU A 544 6.87 4.79 11.69
CA LEU A 544 7.50 3.57 12.26
C LEU A 544 7.86 3.71 13.75
N ALA A 545 8.22 4.91 14.21
CA ALA A 545 8.49 5.17 15.62
C ALA A 545 7.22 5.03 16.47
N LEU A 546 6.11 5.62 16.01
CA LEU A 546 4.82 5.52 16.66
C LEU A 546 4.29 4.08 16.64
N LEU A 547 4.42 3.36 15.52
CA LEU A 547 4.05 1.94 15.42
C LEU A 547 4.75 1.08 16.48
N ARG A 548 6.03 1.37 16.75
CA ARG A 548 6.81 0.67 17.77
C ARG A 548 6.28 0.91 19.19
N GLU A 549 5.85 2.14 19.51
CA GLU A 549 5.21 2.45 20.79
C GLU A 549 3.93 1.63 21.00
N PHE A 550 3.23 1.32 19.93
CA PHE A 550 2.01 0.52 19.92
C PHE A 550 2.26 -0.99 19.76
N GLY A 551 3.49 -1.45 19.88
CA GLY A 551 3.84 -2.87 19.88
C GLY A 551 4.03 -3.49 18.49
N PHE A 552 4.02 -2.71 17.40
CA PHE A 552 4.37 -3.18 16.06
C PHE A 552 5.87 -3.00 15.80
N ALA A 553 6.61 -4.08 15.62
CA ALA A 553 7.99 -4.02 15.12
C ALA A 553 7.98 -4.19 13.61
N CYS A 554 8.04 -3.06 12.91
CA CYS A 554 8.01 -2.99 11.45
C CYS A 554 9.32 -2.43 10.91
N GLU A 555 9.77 -2.98 9.78
CA GLU A 555 10.98 -2.55 9.06
C GLU A 555 10.66 -2.39 7.56
N GLU A 556 11.34 -1.46 6.91
CA GLU A 556 11.28 -1.33 5.45
C GLU A 556 11.95 -2.54 4.80
N PHE A 557 11.25 -3.17 3.86
CA PHE A 557 11.76 -4.35 3.16
C PHE A 557 12.10 -4.10 1.68
N GLY A 558 11.86 -2.87 1.20
CA GLY A 558 12.03 -2.47 -0.21
C GLY A 558 10.76 -2.67 -1.04
N ASP A 559 10.75 -2.14 -2.27
CA ASP A 559 9.67 -2.31 -3.26
C ASP A 559 8.24 -2.04 -2.74
N GLY A 560 8.09 -1.07 -1.83
CA GLY A 560 6.80 -0.78 -1.21
C GLY A 560 6.33 -1.82 -0.19
N ALA A 561 7.21 -2.74 0.24
CA ALA A 561 6.92 -3.76 1.24
C ALA A 561 7.41 -3.37 2.64
N ILE A 562 6.68 -3.80 3.65
CA ILE A 562 7.05 -3.67 5.07
C ILE A 562 7.14 -5.07 5.68
N LEU A 563 8.24 -5.34 6.38
CA LEU A 563 8.45 -6.56 7.15
C LEU A 563 7.95 -6.35 8.57
N ILE A 564 7.02 -7.20 9.01
CA ILE A 564 6.43 -7.20 10.35
C ILE A 564 7.10 -8.30 11.16
N ARG A 565 7.83 -7.95 12.23
CA ARG A 565 8.51 -8.90 13.13
C ARG A 565 7.73 -9.16 14.41
N ALA A 566 7.04 -8.13 14.92
CA ALA A 566 6.21 -8.25 16.09
C ALA A 566 4.95 -7.39 15.94
N LEU A 567 3.91 -7.76 16.68
CA LEU A 567 2.62 -7.06 16.73
C LEU A 567 2.10 -7.03 18.18
N PRO A 568 1.13 -6.17 18.50
CA PRO A 568 0.50 -6.12 19.81
C PRO A 568 -0.03 -7.49 20.21
N ALA A 569 0.15 -7.88 21.48
CA ALA A 569 -0.25 -9.20 21.98
C ALA A 569 -1.75 -9.48 21.83
N ASP A 570 -2.57 -8.44 21.80
CA ASP A 570 -4.03 -8.53 21.60
C ASP A 570 -4.46 -8.75 20.13
N ILE A 571 -3.53 -8.74 19.17
CA ILE A 571 -3.81 -8.93 17.74
C ILE A 571 -3.34 -10.32 17.30
N PRO A 572 -4.21 -11.15 16.69
CA PRO A 572 -3.80 -12.44 16.14
C PRO A 572 -2.73 -12.30 15.05
N ALA A 573 -1.79 -13.24 15.00
CA ALA A 573 -0.69 -13.23 14.03
C ALA A 573 -1.19 -13.26 12.56
N GLU A 574 -2.30 -13.91 12.31
CA GLU A 574 -2.98 -13.99 11.00
C GLU A 574 -3.50 -12.64 10.50
N ASP A 575 -3.79 -11.70 11.42
CA ASP A 575 -4.30 -10.37 11.11
C ASP A 575 -3.19 -9.31 10.98
N ALA A 576 -1.91 -9.69 11.06
CA ALA A 576 -0.77 -8.76 11.05
C ALA A 576 -0.76 -7.83 9.82
N ALA A 577 -0.82 -8.39 8.62
CA ALA A 577 -0.84 -7.61 7.37
C ALA A 577 -2.11 -6.76 7.26
N ALA A 578 -3.29 -7.35 7.53
CA ALA A 578 -4.57 -6.66 7.46
C ALA A 578 -4.67 -5.48 8.47
N SER A 579 -4.03 -5.60 9.63
CA SER A 579 -4.00 -4.52 10.63
C SER A 579 -3.19 -3.32 10.14
N LEU A 580 -2.04 -3.56 9.50
CA LEU A 580 -1.24 -2.48 8.91
C LEU A 580 -1.89 -1.89 7.66
N GLU A 581 -2.62 -2.69 6.84
CA GLU A 581 -3.39 -2.18 5.70
C GLU A 581 -4.49 -1.22 6.16
N ASP A 582 -5.29 -1.62 7.16
CA ASP A 582 -6.36 -0.78 7.70
C ASP A 582 -5.80 0.53 8.31
N LEU A 583 -4.65 0.44 8.98
CA LEU A 583 -3.96 1.60 9.53
C LEU A 583 -3.42 2.52 8.44
N ALA A 584 -2.76 1.96 7.42
CA ALA A 584 -2.23 2.72 6.29
C ALA A 584 -3.34 3.53 5.58
N GLY A 585 -4.50 2.92 5.35
CA GLY A 585 -5.66 3.59 4.78
C GLY A 585 -6.11 4.79 5.61
N ARG A 586 -6.25 4.63 6.93
CA ARG A 586 -6.63 5.73 7.84
C ARG A 586 -5.58 6.84 7.86
N LEU A 587 -4.30 6.50 7.89
CA LEU A 587 -3.21 7.47 7.84
C LEU A 587 -3.21 8.27 6.52
N VAL A 588 -3.57 7.66 5.41
CA VAL A 588 -3.72 8.34 4.12
C VAL A 588 -4.94 9.26 4.11
N GLU A 589 -6.08 8.84 4.68
CA GLU A 589 -7.31 9.62 4.75
C GLU A 589 -7.20 10.85 5.66
N THR A 590 -6.50 10.74 6.78
CA THR A 590 -6.34 11.84 7.76
C THR A 590 -5.32 12.91 7.35
N HIS A 591 -4.75 12.83 6.16
CA HIS A 591 -3.80 13.82 5.60
C HIS A 591 -2.59 14.17 6.48
N HIS A 592 -2.09 13.23 7.28
CA HIS A 592 -0.73 13.20 7.88
C HIS A 592 -0.26 14.35 8.74
N ALA A 593 -1.07 15.32 9.09
CA ALA A 593 -0.52 16.57 9.63
C ALA A 593 -0.31 16.53 11.15
N ASP A 594 -0.96 15.61 11.87
CA ASP A 594 -0.97 15.65 13.32
C ASP A 594 -0.63 14.28 13.95
N PRO A 595 0.39 14.21 14.85
CA PRO A 595 0.73 12.99 15.59
C PRO A 595 -0.44 12.43 16.43
N GLU A 596 -1.33 13.29 16.94
CA GLU A 596 -2.51 12.86 17.69
C GLU A 596 -3.50 12.10 16.79
N SER A 597 -3.74 12.58 15.58
CA SER A 597 -4.60 11.89 14.60
C SER A 597 -4.05 10.52 14.21
N ALA A 598 -2.73 10.39 14.06
CA ALA A 598 -2.08 9.11 13.78
C ALA A 598 -2.20 8.15 14.97
N ARG A 599 -2.06 8.66 16.20
CA ARG A 599 -2.25 7.90 17.44
C ARG A 599 -3.68 7.40 17.57
N ASP A 600 -4.67 8.25 17.33
CA ASP A 600 -6.09 7.87 17.38
C ASP A 600 -6.43 6.81 16.30
N ALA A 601 -5.88 6.93 15.08
CA ALA A 601 -6.04 5.93 14.02
C ALA A 601 -5.49 4.55 14.43
N LEU A 602 -4.33 4.52 15.10
CA LEU A 602 -3.74 3.31 15.68
C LEU A 602 -4.66 2.70 16.75
N LEU A 603 -5.11 3.52 17.71
CA LEU A 603 -6.01 3.08 18.77
C LEU A 603 -7.30 2.46 18.23
N HIS A 604 -7.89 3.08 17.21
CA HIS A 604 -9.07 2.54 16.54
C HIS A 604 -8.80 1.20 15.86
N THR A 605 -7.70 1.09 15.13
CA THR A 605 -7.35 -0.15 14.43
C THR A 605 -7.10 -1.28 15.42
N MET A 606 -6.35 -1.02 16.48
CA MET A 606 -6.06 -2.00 17.53
C MET A 606 -7.33 -2.44 18.27
N ALA A 607 -8.19 -1.49 18.66
CA ALA A 607 -9.44 -1.80 19.37
C ALA A 607 -10.35 -2.69 18.51
N CYS A 608 -10.45 -2.41 17.22
CA CYS A 608 -11.24 -3.19 16.27
C CYS A 608 -10.68 -4.60 16.08
N LYS A 609 -9.35 -4.75 15.92
CA LYS A 609 -8.71 -6.06 15.70
C LYS A 609 -8.63 -6.92 16.96
N ALA A 610 -8.48 -6.29 18.14
CA ALA A 610 -8.51 -6.95 19.44
C ALA A 610 -9.95 -7.25 19.94
N ALA A 611 -10.99 -6.80 19.23
CA ALA A 611 -12.36 -7.07 19.61
C ALA A 611 -12.77 -8.51 19.30
N ILE A 612 -13.66 -9.07 20.13
CA ILE A 612 -14.22 -10.40 19.93
C ILE A 612 -14.89 -10.45 18.55
N LYS A 613 -14.43 -11.36 17.68
CA LYS A 613 -15.03 -11.54 16.35
C LYS A 613 -16.43 -12.15 16.46
N GLY A 614 -17.38 -11.72 15.62
CA GLY A 614 -18.69 -12.35 15.52
C GLY A 614 -18.55 -13.85 15.23
N GLY A 615 -19.36 -14.66 15.92
CA GLY A 615 -19.29 -16.12 15.82
C GLY A 615 -18.43 -16.83 16.88
N TRP A 616 -17.73 -16.08 17.74
CA TRP A 616 -17.03 -16.69 18.90
C TRP A 616 -17.97 -16.77 20.10
N LYS A 617 -18.04 -17.93 20.73
CA LYS A 617 -18.75 -18.10 22.01
C LYS A 617 -17.93 -17.49 23.12
N SER A 618 -18.54 -16.56 23.83
CA SER A 618 -17.92 -15.90 24.98
C SER A 618 -18.28 -16.63 26.28
N ASP A 619 -17.37 -16.59 27.26
CA ASP A 619 -17.66 -17.07 28.61
C ASP A 619 -18.69 -16.13 29.29
N GLU A 620 -19.55 -16.71 30.12
CA GLU A 620 -20.60 -15.97 30.84
C GLU A 620 -20.03 -14.83 31.69
N ARG A 621 -18.82 -14.98 32.20
CA ARG A 621 -18.10 -13.94 32.97
C ARG A 621 -17.71 -12.76 32.07
N GLU A 622 -17.23 -13.02 30.86
CA GLU A 622 -16.90 -11.98 29.89
C GLU A 622 -18.14 -11.20 29.46
N LEU A 623 -19.23 -11.94 29.17
CA LEU A 623 -20.52 -11.32 28.85
C LEU A 623 -21.00 -10.43 30.00
N ARG A 624 -20.84 -10.87 31.25
CA ARG A 624 -21.25 -10.11 32.42
C ARG A 624 -20.51 -8.77 32.52
N VAL A 625 -19.19 -8.78 32.35
CA VAL A 625 -18.36 -7.56 32.37
C VAL A 625 -18.82 -6.56 31.32
N LEU A 626 -19.14 -7.03 30.09
CA LEU A 626 -19.63 -6.16 29.04
C LEU A 626 -21.01 -5.56 29.36
N VAL A 627 -21.92 -6.40 29.88
CA VAL A 627 -23.28 -5.97 30.26
C VAL A 627 -23.22 -4.94 31.38
N ASP A 628 -22.39 -5.13 32.40
CA ASP A 628 -22.24 -4.20 33.53
C ASP A 628 -21.71 -2.83 33.06
N LYS A 629 -20.77 -2.79 32.13
CA LYS A 629 -20.27 -1.54 31.53
C LYS A 629 -21.30 -0.82 30.64
N VAL A 630 -22.16 -1.57 29.96
CA VAL A 630 -23.28 -0.98 29.20
C VAL A 630 -24.35 -0.46 30.14
N GLN A 631 -24.69 -1.22 31.20
CA GLN A 631 -25.67 -0.84 32.20
C GLN A 631 -25.25 0.40 33.01
N SER A 632 -23.98 0.52 33.37
CA SER A 632 -23.43 1.72 34.05
C SER A 632 -23.43 2.96 33.14
N GLY A 633 -23.62 2.78 31.82
CA GLY A 633 -23.53 3.85 30.84
C GLY A 633 -22.09 4.24 30.45
N GLU A 634 -21.09 3.48 30.92
CA GLU A 634 -19.69 3.66 30.52
C GLU A 634 -19.53 3.39 29.03
N VAL A 635 -20.24 2.39 28.51
CA VAL A 635 -20.20 1.98 27.09
C VAL A 635 -21.56 2.22 26.43
N ARG A 636 -21.70 3.31 25.68
CA ARG A 636 -22.94 3.67 24.96
C ARG A 636 -22.80 3.58 23.44
N PHE A 637 -21.65 3.97 22.92
CA PHE A 637 -21.32 3.98 21.50
C PHE A 637 -19.98 3.32 21.26
N CYS A 638 -19.87 2.59 20.15
CA CYS A 638 -18.57 2.10 19.72
C CYS A 638 -17.66 3.27 19.29
N PRO A 639 -16.34 3.07 19.14
CA PRO A 639 -15.44 4.13 18.70
C PRO A 639 -15.84 4.78 17.35
N HIS A 640 -16.63 4.07 16.52
CA HIS A 640 -17.15 4.55 15.24
C HIS A 640 -18.50 5.29 15.36
N GLY A 641 -18.98 5.55 16.58
CA GLY A 641 -20.21 6.30 16.83
C GLY A 641 -21.52 5.50 16.69
N ARG A 642 -21.46 4.17 16.49
CA ARG A 642 -22.66 3.32 16.45
C ARG A 642 -23.17 3.00 17.86
N PRO A 643 -24.50 2.97 18.11
CA PRO A 643 -25.02 2.55 19.40
C PRO A 643 -24.65 1.10 19.67
N VAL A 644 -24.16 0.84 20.89
CA VAL A 644 -23.76 -0.50 21.34
C VAL A 644 -24.96 -1.33 21.79
N ALA A 645 -26.01 -0.67 22.28
CA ALA A 645 -27.21 -1.35 22.77
C ALA A 645 -28.48 -0.71 22.20
N VAL A 646 -29.47 -1.56 21.94
CA VAL A 646 -30.83 -1.16 21.52
C VAL A 646 -31.83 -1.71 22.52
N LYS A 647 -32.75 -0.87 22.97
CA LYS A 647 -33.80 -1.30 23.89
C LYS A 647 -35.09 -1.59 23.14
N LEU A 648 -35.79 -2.63 23.56
CA LEU A 648 -37.11 -3.01 23.06
C LEU A 648 -38.07 -3.08 24.26
N THR A 649 -39.01 -2.16 24.30
CA THR A 649 -40.03 -2.13 25.34
C THR A 649 -41.07 -3.24 25.12
N LYS A 650 -41.76 -3.64 26.20
CA LYS A 650 -42.83 -4.63 26.11
C LYS A 650 -43.90 -4.22 25.10
N TYR A 651 -44.27 -2.93 25.05
CA TYR A 651 -45.22 -2.39 24.10
C TYR A 651 -44.76 -2.55 22.65
N GLU A 652 -43.51 -2.27 22.34
CA GLU A 652 -42.96 -2.43 20.99
C GLU A 652 -42.95 -3.90 20.56
N LEU A 653 -42.57 -4.80 21.46
CA LEU A 653 -42.65 -6.25 21.21
C LEU A 653 -44.08 -6.71 20.97
N GLU A 654 -45.06 -6.32 21.81
CA GLU A 654 -46.47 -6.69 21.64
C GLU A 654 -47.04 -6.14 20.35
N LYS A 655 -46.64 -4.93 19.94
CA LYS A 655 -47.00 -4.32 18.67
C LYS A 655 -46.49 -5.11 17.47
N MET A 656 -45.24 -5.63 17.54
CA MET A 656 -44.69 -6.51 16.49
C MET A 656 -45.51 -7.80 16.33
N PHE A 657 -46.04 -8.34 17.42
CA PHE A 657 -46.93 -9.50 17.40
C PHE A 657 -48.43 -9.17 17.17
N LYS A 658 -48.76 -7.89 16.88
CA LYS A 658 -50.14 -7.43 16.69
C LYS A 658 -51.04 -7.71 17.91
N ARG A 659 -50.48 -7.62 19.13
CA ARG A 659 -51.18 -7.83 20.40
C ARG A 659 -51.51 -6.51 21.12
N ALA A 660 -50.98 -5.38 20.65
CA ALA A 660 -51.23 -4.05 21.18
C ALA A 660 -51.90 -3.17 20.11
#